data_b97c23abff90923900d81289db62c744
#
_entry.id   b97c23abff90923900d81289db62c744
#
_cell.length_a   1.000
_cell.length_b   1.000
_cell.length_c   1.000
_cell.angle_alpha   90.00
_cell.angle_beta   90.00
_cell.angle_gamma   90.00
#
_symmetry.space_group_name_H-M   'P 1'
#
loop_
_entity.id
_entity.type
_entity.pdbx_description
1 polymer ?
#
loop_
_entity_poly.entity_id
_entity_poly.type
_entity_poly.pdbx_seq_one_letter_code
_entity_poly.pdbx_strand_id
1 'polypeptide(L)'
;MSGISIDEISRRGKGIRIASLRNAGFSSVADVLNVDPQSLTSINGIGQKSAFTISRAASLVAHEVRENTFVALSIDQKNRYSDALICSIYTYLRYREIERSSRNAIPSSLEQEIDGALKSLSIATNPIRWVLSGEEKKKRAEESYSFLVDNFMGDYGKALQSLSHLADIRFQVDKTVAWSDFADNSYVYIEVLESLVPECMASEECGEYLSQDVVRGIENEDLDFDGLRCSLRKYQIWAVKFAIHQKRFILGDEMGLGKTVQAIAVAVVLRNAGAPRCLVVCPASVLENWCREVSSKSDLKCLKLYGDEFCGNASRWIESGGVAITTYESLKRLRLSNDGRIDLLVVDEAHYIKHKSSLRSARVRSLCLQSERVMLMTGTALENNANEMVSLIDSVRPDIALEAQKHTSMESSATYRQTVAPVYLRRRREDVLSELPQLIEQKEWCLLSESDLQSYEKAVELRDVAMMRRVSWCTDDLSESSKANRAKEIVDQAREEGRKTIIFSFYLKTLSQVRDLFGNACFGPITGAVSPRERQQVVDDFNNASAGSVLVSQIQAGGVGLNIQSASVVILCEPQLKPSTENQAISRAYRMGQVRNVLVYRLLAMDSIDERIDDLLRQKKIEFDLFADSSDSSDESFELNDLHLNELIEDEVERIRAIRSMGGSKAARYALEPEGVGCSASQRAKAVPQPEGGYLSPRIMNVSRMTDDSFELRQGENISANLIGMAVDYLTRFMIGDSVEKAFSISLRGASMIQEESTAKRLAAGIKGLDSRSISSAIKLTGYDVCVRAGTSSYKPVELIEPNKPSIENVRIMVKRTVSHFDRCGGVIRSMLIFPGGYTETVSSGDGDYLTRDALWDLKTSKKRISKIDTLQLLIYWRLGVHSIDEEYRQIKTLGLCNPRLNEVYSISISDLPKGLLSEIDAVVIGYDG
;
A
#
# COMPACT_ATOMS: atom_id res chain seq x y z
N MET A 1 13.76 19.64 -7.45
CA MET A 1 14.95 20.53 -7.24
C MET A 1 14.57 21.99 -7.12
N SER A 2 13.72 22.55 -7.97
CA SER A 2 13.23 23.95 -7.85
C SER A 2 12.43 24.26 -6.58
N GLY A 3 11.84 23.27 -5.92
CA GLY A 3 11.15 23.40 -4.64
C GLY A 3 12.04 23.18 -3.42
N ILE A 4 13.32 22.85 -3.60
CA ILE A 4 14.26 22.59 -2.50
C ILE A 4 15.06 23.86 -2.24
N SER A 5 14.96 24.35 -1.00
CA SER A 5 15.68 25.55 -0.59
C SER A 5 17.19 25.40 -0.73
N ILE A 6 17.86 26.45 -1.16
CA ILE A 6 19.32 26.56 -1.23
C ILE A 6 20.01 26.28 0.13
N ASP A 7 19.28 26.43 1.24
CA ASP A 7 19.82 26.16 2.59
C ASP A 7 20.22 24.70 2.80
N GLU A 8 19.60 23.76 2.05
CA GLU A 8 19.95 22.36 2.13
C GLU A 8 21.40 22.09 1.69
N ILE A 9 21.95 22.94 0.79
CA ILE A 9 23.32 22.84 0.35
C ILE A 9 24.30 23.08 1.52
N SER A 10 23.96 23.98 2.45
CA SER A 10 24.82 24.29 3.60
C SER A 10 24.90 23.15 4.61
N ARG A 11 23.88 22.31 4.67
CA ARG A 11 23.85 21.15 5.57
C ARG A 11 24.81 20.05 5.14
N ARG A 12 25.14 20.01 3.83
CA ARG A 12 26.01 18.97 3.23
C ARG A 12 27.45 19.46 2.97
N GLY A 13 27.71 20.76 3.02
CA GLY A 13 29.02 21.35 2.78
C GLY A 13 29.46 22.28 3.91
N LYS A 14 30.58 21.96 4.59
CA LYS A 14 31.14 22.86 5.61
C LYS A 14 31.70 24.13 4.98
N GLY A 15 31.34 25.32 5.52
CA GLY A 15 31.92 26.60 5.10
C GLY A 15 31.23 27.26 3.90
N ILE A 16 30.06 26.80 3.47
CA ILE A 16 29.32 27.41 2.36
C ILE A 16 28.61 28.67 2.84
N ARG A 17 28.84 29.78 2.16
CA ARG A 17 28.18 31.07 2.44
C ARG A 17 26.88 31.22 1.65
N ILE A 18 25.81 30.69 2.16
CA ILE A 18 24.48 30.77 1.51
C ILE A 18 24.01 32.21 1.27
N ALA A 19 24.33 33.14 2.18
CA ALA A 19 23.99 34.55 1.98
C ALA A 19 24.54 35.15 0.67
N SER A 20 25.73 34.76 0.24
CA SER A 20 26.32 35.23 -1.03
C SER A 20 25.54 34.70 -2.23
N LEU A 21 25.06 33.47 -2.18
CA LEU A 21 24.25 32.88 -3.24
C LEU A 21 22.85 33.52 -3.29
N ARG A 22 22.22 33.76 -2.15
CA ARG A 22 20.92 34.47 -2.09
C ARG A 22 21.02 35.89 -2.65
N ASN A 23 22.05 36.61 -2.29
CA ASN A 23 22.29 37.98 -2.80
C ASN A 23 22.55 37.98 -4.33
N ALA A 24 23.01 36.89 -4.89
CA ALA A 24 23.18 36.69 -6.31
C ALA A 24 21.93 36.16 -7.03
N GLY A 25 20.78 36.00 -6.30
CA GLY A 25 19.51 35.62 -6.87
C GLY A 25 19.20 34.10 -6.87
N PHE A 26 20.05 33.28 -6.25
CA PHE A 26 19.83 31.85 -6.13
C PHE A 26 18.87 31.56 -4.96
N SER A 27 17.79 30.83 -5.22
CA SER A 27 16.75 30.52 -4.23
C SER A 27 16.61 29.02 -3.97
N SER A 28 16.98 28.20 -4.94
CA SER A 28 16.79 26.74 -4.92
C SER A 28 18.07 25.97 -5.26
N VAL A 29 18.07 24.67 -4.93
CA VAL A 29 19.15 23.74 -5.35
C VAL A 29 19.22 23.65 -6.88
N ALA A 30 18.08 23.75 -7.58
CA ALA A 30 18.04 23.74 -9.04
C ALA A 30 18.80 24.92 -9.65
N ASP A 31 18.71 26.11 -9.04
CA ASP A 31 19.41 27.29 -9.54
C ASP A 31 20.94 27.07 -9.56
N VAL A 32 21.45 26.35 -8.55
CA VAL A 32 22.88 26.03 -8.43
C VAL A 32 23.29 24.93 -9.39
N LEU A 33 22.46 23.92 -9.60
CA LEU A 33 22.74 22.80 -10.50
C LEU A 33 22.76 23.22 -11.99
N ASN A 34 21.98 24.24 -12.36
CA ASN A 34 21.86 24.73 -13.72
C ASN A 34 23.00 25.70 -14.13
N VAL A 35 23.92 26.00 -13.22
CA VAL A 35 25.03 26.93 -13.48
C VAL A 35 26.36 26.19 -13.43
N ASP A 36 27.23 26.44 -14.40
CA ASP A 36 28.60 25.94 -14.40
C ASP A 36 29.33 26.37 -13.10
N PRO A 37 30.01 25.45 -12.40
CA PRO A 37 30.78 25.77 -11.20
C PRO A 37 31.74 26.92 -11.33
N GLN A 38 32.29 27.12 -12.54
CA GLN A 38 33.18 28.28 -12.82
C GLN A 38 32.42 29.61 -12.77
N SER A 39 31.16 29.64 -13.19
CA SER A 39 30.36 30.85 -13.17
C SER A 39 30.01 31.29 -11.74
N LEU A 40 29.97 30.36 -10.77
CA LEU A 40 29.76 30.69 -9.35
C LEU A 40 30.92 31.50 -8.76
N THR A 41 32.10 31.47 -9.36
CA THR A 41 33.27 32.25 -8.89
C THR A 41 33.12 33.77 -9.15
N SER A 42 32.17 34.16 -10.02
CA SER A 42 31.84 35.57 -10.27
C SER A 42 31.05 36.21 -9.12
N ILE A 43 30.54 35.41 -8.21
CA ILE A 43 29.75 35.86 -7.07
C ILE A 43 30.68 36.36 -5.96
N ASN A 44 30.45 37.56 -5.48
CA ASN A 44 31.31 38.20 -4.49
C ASN A 44 31.37 37.35 -3.19
N GLY A 45 32.59 36.95 -2.83
CA GLY A 45 32.87 36.10 -1.66
C GLY A 45 32.86 34.58 -1.91
N ILE A 46 32.75 34.11 -3.18
CA ILE A 46 32.85 32.71 -3.58
C ILE A 46 34.10 32.52 -4.42
N GLY A 47 35.15 31.91 -3.84
CA GLY A 47 36.36 31.51 -4.54
C GLY A 47 36.22 30.13 -5.21
N GLN A 48 37.20 29.77 -6.03
CA GLN A 48 37.21 28.54 -6.83
C GLN A 48 36.95 27.26 -6.03
N LYS A 49 37.58 27.12 -4.84
CA LYS A 49 37.33 25.98 -3.93
C LYS A 49 35.91 25.96 -3.37
N SER A 50 35.38 27.14 -3.02
CA SER A 50 34.00 27.27 -2.52
C SER A 50 32.96 26.96 -3.61
N ALA A 51 33.19 27.41 -4.85
CA ALA A 51 32.31 27.12 -5.99
C ALA A 51 32.21 25.61 -6.24
N PHE A 52 33.34 24.89 -6.21
CA PHE A 52 33.39 23.45 -6.38
C PHE A 52 32.68 22.71 -5.21
N THR A 53 32.88 23.22 -3.98
CA THR A 53 32.20 22.66 -2.79
C THR A 53 30.68 22.86 -2.84
N ILE A 54 30.23 24.04 -3.31
CA ILE A 54 28.80 24.36 -3.48
C ILE A 54 28.16 23.45 -4.53
N SER A 55 28.78 23.32 -5.70
CA SER A 55 28.25 22.47 -6.78
C SER A 55 28.23 21.00 -6.38
N ARG A 56 29.30 20.51 -5.71
CA ARG A 56 29.33 19.14 -5.18
C ARG A 56 28.28 18.91 -4.12
N ALA A 57 28.06 19.84 -3.21
CA ALA A 57 27.03 19.74 -2.17
C ALA A 57 25.62 19.77 -2.78
N ALA A 58 25.38 20.62 -3.80
CA ALA A 58 24.13 20.65 -4.56
C ALA A 58 23.89 19.32 -5.29
N SER A 59 24.92 18.72 -5.89
CA SER A 59 24.84 17.41 -6.55
C SER A 59 24.55 16.28 -5.54
N LEU A 60 25.12 16.34 -4.34
CA LEU A 60 24.82 15.37 -3.28
C LEU A 60 23.37 15.48 -2.80
N VAL A 61 22.86 16.70 -2.60
CA VAL A 61 21.45 16.93 -2.27
C VAL A 61 20.55 16.41 -3.39
N ALA A 62 20.93 16.66 -4.64
CA ALA A 62 20.17 16.19 -5.80
C ALA A 62 20.15 14.65 -5.88
N HIS A 63 21.28 14.02 -5.60
CA HIS A 63 21.37 12.55 -5.59
C HIS A 63 20.49 11.95 -4.47
N GLU A 64 20.62 12.43 -3.25
CA GLU A 64 19.83 11.97 -2.11
C GLU A 64 18.32 12.16 -2.29
N VAL A 65 17.90 13.30 -2.88
CA VAL A 65 16.50 13.55 -3.19
C VAL A 65 16.00 12.65 -4.31
N ARG A 66 16.84 12.36 -5.32
CA ARG A 66 16.49 11.42 -6.39
C ARG A 66 16.33 10.01 -5.86
N GLU A 67 17.20 9.55 -4.98
CA GLU A 67 17.11 8.22 -4.36
C GLU A 67 15.88 8.06 -3.45
N ASN A 68 15.40 9.15 -2.84
CA ASN A 68 14.28 9.11 -1.90
C ASN A 68 12.96 9.67 -2.46
N THR A 69 12.90 10.05 -3.75
CA THR A 69 11.70 10.62 -4.37
C THR A 69 11.25 9.78 -5.55
N PHE A 70 10.18 9.03 -5.33
CA PHE A 70 9.54 8.24 -6.37
C PHE A 70 8.41 9.01 -7.06
N VAL A 71 8.18 8.71 -8.34
CA VAL A 71 7.09 9.32 -9.10
C VAL A 71 5.82 8.49 -8.90
N ALA A 72 4.85 9.04 -8.17
CA ALA A 72 3.50 8.50 -8.10
C ALA A 72 2.55 9.33 -8.95
N LEU A 73 1.84 8.70 -9.88
CA LEU A 73 0.88 9.35 -10.78
C LEU A 73 -0.54 8.88 -10.42
N SER A 74 -1.40 9.83 -10.06
CA SER A 74 -2.80 9.55 -9.75
C SER A 74 -3.73 10.59 -10.35
N ILE A 75 -4.87 10.14 -10.87
CA ILE A 75 -5.95 11.02 -11.35
C ILE A 75 -6.54 11.85 -10.20
N ASP A 76 -6.50 11.31 -8.98
CA ASP A 76 -7.04 11.98 -7.78
C ASP A 76 -6.10 13.06 -7.22
N GLN A 77 -4.82 13.12 -7.66
CA GLN A 77 -3.80 14.04 -7.14
C GLN A 77 -3.08 14.80 -8.25
N LYS A 78 -3.86 15.47 -9.11
CA LYS A 78 -3.31 16.27 -10.22
C LYS A 78 -2.66 17.56 -9.72
N ASN A 79 -1.50 17.86 -10.27
CA ASN A 79 -0.80 19.12 -10.04
C ASN A 79 -0.07 19.56 -11.31
N ARG A 80 0.47 20.79 -11.33
CA ARG A 80 1.12 21.33 -12.52
C ARG A 80 2.29 20.49 -13.05
N TYR A 81 2.99 19.77 -12.18
CA TYR A 81 4.12 18.92 -12.56
C TYR A 81 3.65 17.60 -13.17
N SER A 82 2.66 16.95 -12.53
CA SER A 82 2.05 15.74 -13.09
C SER A 82 1.33 16.03 -14.41
N ASP A 83 0.67 17.20 -14.55
CA ASP A 83 0.10 17.65 -15.82
C ASP A 83 1.16 17.75 -16.92
N ALA A 84 2.28 18.43 -16.63
CA ALA A 84 3.36 18.60 -17.59
C ALA A 84 4.00 17.25 -17.97
N LEU A 85 4.21 16.38 -17.00
CA LEU A 85 4.80 15.07 -17.22
C LEU A 85 3.89 14.18 -18.07
N ILE A 86 2.61 14.08 -17.74
CA ILE A 86 1.62 13.29 -18.50
C ILE A 86 1.50 13.80 -19.94
N CYS A 87 1.42 15.13 -20.14
CA CYS A 87 1.38 15.71 -21.49
C CYS A 87 2.67 15.42 -22.27
N SER A 88 3.84 15.44 -21.62
CA SER A 88 5.12 15.14 -22.28
C SER A 88 5.21 13.68 -22.70
N ILE A 89 4.79 12.75 -21.83
CA ILE A 89 4.77 11.31 -22.15
C ILE A 89 3.75 11.01 -23.24
N TYR A 90 2.56 11.62 -23.19
CA TYR A 90 1.55 11.49 -24.24
C TYR A 90 2.11 11.92 -25.60
N THR A 91 2.77 13.07 -25.64
CA THR A 91 3.44 13.57 -26.84
C THR A 91 4.49 12.58 -27.35
N TYR A 92 5.36 12.09 -26.46
CA TYR A 92 6.39 11.09 -26.81
C TYR A 92 5.78 9.81 -27.37
N LEU A 93 4.71 9.30 -26.78
CA LEU A 93 4.01 8.09 -27.25
C LEU A 93 3.41 8.30 -28.65
N ARG A 94 2.82 9.48 -28.92
CA ARG A 94 2.31 9.81 -30.26
C ARG A 94 3.45 9.89 -31.29
N TYR A 95 4.59 10.46 -30.92
CA TYR A 95 5.76 10.44 -31.79
C TYR A 95 6.23 9.01 -32.09
N ARG A 96 6.34 8.15 -31.09
CA ARG A 96 6.73 6.74 -31.29
C ARG A 96 5.75 5.99 -32.19
N GLU A 97 4.45 6.22 -32.04
CA GLU A 97 3.42 5.60 -32.86
C GLU A 97 3.55 5.99 -34.33
N ILE A 98 3.72 7.29 -34.60
CA ILE A 98 3.90 7.78 -35.98
C ILE A 98 5.23 7.27 -36.56
N GLU A 99 6.33 7.31 -35.80
CA GLU A 99 7.62 6.77 -36.23
C GLU A 99 7.53 5.29 -36.58
N ARG A 100 6.91 4.49 -35.74
CA ARG A 100 6.74 3.04 -35.94
C ARG A 100 5.88 2.74 -37.17
N SER A 101 4.77 3.46 -37.31
CA SER A 101 3.87 3.31 -38.47
C SER A 101 4.59 3.70 -39.76
N SER A 102 5.36 4.77 -39.74
CA SER A 102 6.11 5.25 -40.88
C SER A 102 7.27 4.32 -41.25
N ARG A 103 7.99 3.76 -40.25
CA ARG A 103 9.04 2.75 -40.53
C ARG A 103 8.49 1.47 -41.11
N ASN A 104 7.33 1.00 -40.62
CA ASN A 104 6.70 -0.20 -41.15
C ASN A 104 6.21 -0.05 -42.61
N ALA A 105 5.93 1.20 -43.02
CA ALA A 105 5.54 1.52 -44.37
C ALA A 105 6.75 1.66 -45.33
N ILE A 106 7.99 1.67 -44.80
CA ILE A 106 9.22 1.81 -45.59
C ILE A 106 10.00 0.48 -45.54
N PRO A 107 9.95 -0.35 -46.62
CA PRO A 107 10.78 -1.55 -46.70
C PRO A 107 12.27 -1.20 -46.65
N SER A 108 13.07 -2.01 -45.99
CA SER A 108 14.52 -1.80 -45.86
C SER A 108 15.27 -1.88 -47.22
N SER A 109 14.71 -2.52 -48.22
CA SER A 109 15.24 -2.55 -49.59
C SER A 109 14.94 -1.29 -50.39
N LEU A 110 13.90 -0.52 -50.00
CA LEU A 110 13.38 0.58 -50.83
C LEU A 110 14.36 1.70 -51.07
N GLU A 111 15.27 2.00 -50.12
CA GLU A 111 16.32 3.02 -50.29
C GLU A 111 17.26 2.64 -51.43
N GLN A 112 17.69 1.38 -51.51
CA GLN A 112 18.55 0.89 -52.60
C GLN A 112 17.82 0.89 -53.95
N GLU A 113 16.53 0.56 -53.95
CA GLU A 113 15.68 0.56 -55.14
C GLU A 113 15.44 1.99 -55.66
N ILE A 114 15.20 2.95 -54.76
CA ILE A 114 15.09 4.38 -55.08
C ILE A 114 16.41 4.91 -55.66
N ASP A 115 17.55 4.61 -55.04
CA ASP A 115 18.86 4.99 -55.54
C ASP A 115 19.13 4.40 -56.93
N GLY A 116 18.76 3.15 -57.14
CA GLY A 116 18.86 2.49 -58.46
C GLY A 116 17.98 3.17 -59.52
N ALA A 117 16.73 3.51 -59.14
CA ALA A 117 15.81 4.21 -60.02
C ALA A 117 16.29 5.66 -60.38
N LEU A 118 16.79 6.39 -59.37
CA LEU A 118 17.38 7.75 -59.60
C LEU A 118 18.58 7.70 -60.54
N LYS A 119 19.46 6.71 -60.38
CA LYS A 119 20.60 6.52 -61.30
C LYS A 119 20.13 6.22 -62.72
N SER A 120 19.11 5.41 -62.89
CA SER A 120 18.50 5.09 -64.18
C SER A 120 17.86 6.30 -64.83
N LEU A 121 17.20 7.15 -64.05
CA LEU A 121 16.58 8.42 -64.49
C LEU A 121 17.58 9.50 -64.81
N SER A 122 18.82 9.41 -64.40
CA SER A 122 19.89 10.41 -64.64
C SER A 122 20.12 10.70 -66.14
N ILE A 123 19.75 9.80 -67.04
CA ILE A 123 19.79 10.04 -68.51
C ILE A 123 18.70 11.00 -68.95
N ALA A 124 17.58 11.07 -68.29
CA ALA A 124 16.46 11.96 -68.62
C ALA A 124 16.66 13.42 -68.16
N THR A 125 17.65 13.70 -67.29
CA THR A 125 17.96 15.08 -66.87
C THR A 125 18.68 15.90 -67.91
N ASN A 126 19.20 15.29 -69.02
CA ASN A 126 19.85 15.95 -70.10
C ASN A 126 19.27 15.51 -71.45
N PRO A 127 18.65 16.42 -72.26
CA PRO A 127 18.04 16.11 -73.54
C PRO A 127 18.98 15.42 -74.50
N ILE A 128 20.26 15.81 -74.56
CA ILE A 128 21.24 15.23 -75.45
C ILE A 128 21.55 13.77 -75.03
N ARG A 129 21.71 13.50 -73.78
CA ARG A 129 21.92 12.13 -73.26
C ARG A 129 20.68 11.22 -73.51
N TRP A 130 19.49 11.79 -73.41
CA TRP A 130 18.25 11.08 -73.66
C TRP A 130 18.16 10.61 -75.12
N VAL A 131 18.42 11.57 -76.09
CA VAL A 131 18.40 11.27 -77.53
C VAL A 131 19.46 10.24 -77.94
N LEU A 132 20.66 10.33 -77.37
CA LEU A 132 21.77 9.39 -77.62
C LEU A 132 21.67 8.04 -76.90
N SER A 133 20.76 7.88 -75.99
CA SER A 133 20.57 6.62 -75.26
C SER A 133 19.75 5.62 -76.11
N GLY A 134 20.15 4.33 -76.01
CA GLY A 134 19.44 3.24 -76.62
C GLY A 134 18.08 2.99 -76.01
N GLU A 135 17.13 2.38 -76.75
CA GLU A 135 15.75 2.12 -76.37
C GLU A 135 15.60 1.40 -75.00
N GLU A 136 16.48 0.42 -74.78
CA GLU A 136 16.48 -0.31 -73.52
C GLU A 136 16.77 0.56 -72.26
N LYS A 137 17.70 1.54 -72.42
CA LYS A 137 17.99 2.49 -71.34
C LYS A 137 16.86 3.47 -71.12
N LYS A 138 16.18 3.90 -72.20
CA LYS A 138 14.99 4.78 -72.10
C LYS A 138 13.82 4.07 -71.40
N LYS A 139 13.57 2.80 -71.77
CA LYS A 139 12.53 1.98 -71.17
C LYS A 139 12.78 1.76 -69.71
N ARG A 140 14.02 1.47 -69.23
CA ARG A 140 14.39 1.39 -67.82
C ARG A 140 14.19 2.70 -67.07
N ALA A 141 14.46 3.83 -67.68
CA ALA A 141 14.22 5.15 -67.12
C ALA A 141 12.71 5.43 -66.96
N GLU A 142 11.88 5.04 -67.95
CA GLU A 142 10.42 5.17 -67.86
C GLU A 142 9.86 4.24 -66.76
N GLU A 143 10.30 2.99 -66.71
CA GLU A 143 9.94 2.08 -65.62
C GLU A 143 10.37 2.59 -64.20
N SER A 144 11.59 3.17 -64.13
CA SER A 144 12.05 3.80 -62.89
C SER A 144 11.24 5.04 -62.50
N TYR A 145 10.80 5.83 -63.49
CA TYR A 145 9.92 6.97 -63.23
C TYR A 145 8.55 6.52 -62.69
N SER A 146 7.91 5.54 -63.33
CA SER A 146 6.65 4.97 -62.81
C SER A 146 6.81 4.42 -61.40
N PHE A 147 7.90 3.66 -61.14
CA PHE A 147 8.21 3.14 -59.81
C PHE A 147 8.30 4.25 -58.74
N LEU A 148 9.02 5.34 -59.06
CA LEU A 148 9.17 6.46 -58.14
C LEU A 148 7.83 7.18 -57.91
N VAL A 149 7.06 7.42 -58.97
CA VAL A 149 5.74 8.06 -58.84
C VAL A 149 4.78 7.23 -58.03
N ASP A 150 4.71 5.94 -58.28
CA ASP A 150 3.81 5.03 -57.57
C ASP A 150 4.16 4.95 -56.05
N ASN A 151 5.47 4.92 -55.72
CA ASN A 151 5.89 4.93 -54.34
C ASN A 151 5.66 6.29 -53.66
N PHE A 152 6.01 7.42 -54.27
CA PHE A 152 5.79 8.74 -53.68
C PHE A 152 4.31 9.17 -53.58
N MET A 153 3.44 8.65 -54.45
CA MET A 153 2.00 8.84 -54.34
C MET A 153 1.30 7.79 -53.47
N GLY A 154 2.00 6.69 -53.17
CA GLY A 154 1.52 5.57 -52.36
C GLY A 154 1.83 5.75 -50.84
N ASP A 155 1.97 4.61 -50.17
CA ASP A 155 2.15 4.58 -48.70
C ASP A 155 3.50 5.13 -48.23
N TYR A 156 4.55 5.04 -49.06
CA TYR A 156 5.84 5.66 -48.78
C TYR A 156 5.77 7.20 -48.74
N GLY A 157 5.08 7.82 -49.72
CA GLY A 157 4.86 9.26 -49.72
C GLY A 157 4.05 9.76 -48.50
N LYS A 158 3.03 8.99 -48.12
CA LYS A 158 2.27 9.25 -46.89
C LYS A 158 3.14 9.10 -45.64
N ALA A 159 4.00 8.09 -45.58
CA ALA A 159 4.92 7.88 -44.50
C ALA A 159 5.93 9.02 -44.36
N LEU A 160 6.54 9.49 -45.50
CA LEU A 160 7.41 10.63 -45.53
C LEU A 160 6.72 11.92 -45.11
N GLN A 161 5.49 12.15 -45.56
CA GLN A 161 4.68 13.29 -45.16
C GLN A 161 4.38 13.26 -43.64
N SER A 162 4.05 12.10 -43.10
CA SER A 162 3.85 11.92 -41.65
C SER A 162 5.14 12.19 -40.86
N LEU A 163 6.30 11.72 -41.33
CA LEU A 163 7.59 11.99 -40.71
C LEU A 163 8.00 13.48 -40.81
N SER A 164 7.69 14.16 -41.94
CA SER A 164 7.98 15.61 -42.08
C SER A 164 7.10 16.44 -41.13
N HIS A 165 5.85 16.05 -40.92
CA HIS A 165 4.97 16.69 -39.96
C HIS A 165 5.44 16.51 -38.51
N LEU A 166 6.19 15.47 -38.18
CA LEU A 166 6.74 15.28 -36.82
C LEU A 166 7.64 16.46 -36.40
N ALA A 167 8.40 17.05 -37.34
CA ALA A 167 9.28 18.19 -37.07
C ALA A 167 8.48 19.50 -36.77
N ASP A 168 7.27 19.61 -37.31
CA ASP A 168 6.44 20.82 -37.22
C ASP A 168 5.38 20.74 -36.11
N ILE A 169 5.13 19.57 -35.56
CA ILE A 169 4.10 19.39 -34.53
C ILE A 169 4.60 19.90 -33.18
N ARG A 170 4.38 21.17 -32.89
CA ARG A 170 4.28 21.68 -31.53
C ARG A 170 2.91 21.34 -31.02
N PHE A 171 2.74 20.13 -30.50
CA PHE A 171 1.46 19.72 -29.92
C PHE A 171 1.12 20.64 -28.74
N GLN A 172 0.09 21.50 -28.91
CA GLN A 172 -0.69 21.93 -27.77
C GLN A 172 -1.55 20.73 -27.33
N VAL A 173 -1.01 19.93 -26.44
CA VAL A 173 -1.73 18.76 -25.91
C VAL A 173 -2.81 19.27 -24.96
N ASP A 174 -4.06 18.92 -25.26
CA ASP A 174 -5.12 19.08 -24.29
C ASP A 174 -4.88 18.15 -23.10
N LYS A 175 -4.71 18.77 -21.92
CA LYS A 175 -4.48 18.04 -20.67
C LYS A 175 -5.55 16.98 -20.39
N THR A 176 -6.81 17.26 -20.73
CA THR A 176 -7.93 16.32 -20.49
C THR A 176 -7.78 15.08 -21.34
N VAL A 177 -7.34 15.22 -22.59
CA VAL A 177 -7.08 14.09 -23.50
C VAL A 177 -5.89 13.26 -22.99
N ALA A 178 -4.80 13.92 -22.59
CA ALA A 178 -3.61 13.22 -22.10
C ALA A 178 -3.91 12.43 -20.81
N TRP A 179 -4.68 12.99 -19.87
CA TRP A 179 -5.11 12.30 -18.66
C TRP A 179 -6.11 11.17 -18.91
N SER A 180 -6.97 11.31 -19.93
CA SER A 180 -7.86 10.22 -20.34
C SER A 180 -7.07 9.06 -20.94
N ASP A 181 -6.11 9.35 -21.81
CA ASP A 181 -5.24 8.32 -22.39
C ASP A 181 -4.38 7.63 -21.31
N PHE A 182 -3.87 8.39 -20.34
CA PHE A 182 -3.18 7.81 -19.16
C PHE A 182 -4.11 6.88 -18.35
N ALA A 183 -5.37 7.24 -18.16
CA ALA A 183 -6.32 6.40 -17.44
C ALA A 183 -6.51 5.03 -18.11
N ASP A 184 -6.50 5.02 -19.44
CA ASP A 184 -6.71 3.80 -20.24
C ASP A 184 -5.40 2.99 -20.44
N ASN A 185 -4.25 3.68 -20.48
CA ASN A 185 -2.96 3.11 -20.88
C ASN A 185 -1.83 3.37 -19.85
N SER A 186 -2.13 3.45 -18.57
CA SER A 186 -1.17 3.85 -17.51
C SER A 186 0.13 3.05 -17.53
N TYR A 187 0.07 1.75 -17.81
CA TYR A 187 1.25 0.89 -17.86
C TYR A 187 2.28 1.33 -18.92
N VAL A 188 1.82 1.87 -20.08
CA VAL A 188 2.71 2.38 -21.13
C VAL A 188 3.44 3.65 -20.68
N TYR A 189 2.75 4.52 -19.95
CA TYR A 189 3.35 5.74 -19.39
C TYR A 189 4.43 5.42 -18.37
N ILE A 190 4.18 4.44 -17.51
CA ILE A 190 5.16 4.00 -16.51
C ILE A 190 6.35 3.32 -17.17
N GLU A 191 6.13 2.51 -18.22
CA GLU A 191 7.22 1.92 -19.03
C GLU A 191 8.13 3.00 -19.61
N VAL A 192 7.54 4.06 -20.16
CA VAL A 192 8.32 5.20 -20.69
C VAL A 192 9.13 5.86 -19.58
N LEU A 193 8.52 6.10 -18.42
CA LEU A 193 9.25 6.66 -17.26
C LEU A 193 10.39 5.75 -16.82
N GLU A 194 10.17 4.46 -16.70
CA GLU A 194 11.20 3.49 -16.30
C GLU A 194 12.34 3.40 -17.30
N SER A 195 12.05 3.58 -18.59
CA SER A 195 13.07 3.55 -19.64
C SER A 195 13.89 4.85 -19.73
N LEU A 196 13.24 6.01 -19.54
CA LEU A 196 13.88 7.32 -19.72
C LEU A 196 14.50 7.87 -18.43
N VAL A 197 13.91 7.60 -17.28
CA VAL A 197 14.32 8.13 -15.97
C VAL A 197 14.28 7.01 -14.90
N PRO A 198 15.12 5.98 -15.03
CA PRO A 198 15.14 4.84 -14.14
C PRO A 198 15.42 5.21 -12.68
N GLU A 199 16.09 6.34 -12.42
CA GLU A 199 16.43 6.81 -11.09
C GLU A 199 15.21 7.33 -10.30
N CYS A 200 14.09 7.63 -10.97
CA CYS A 200 12.85 8.08 -10.35
C CYS A 200 11.89 6.94 -9.97
N MET A 201 12.31 5.70 -10.26
CA MET A 201 11.56 4.50 -9.94
C MET A 201 12.24 3.77 -8.78
N ALA A 202 11.49 3.03 -7.98
CA ALA A 202 12.07 2.27 -6.87
C ALA A 202 13.23 1.39 -7.36
N SER A 203 14.40 1.52 -6.73
CA SER A 203 15.56 0.69 -7.01
C SER A 203 15.45 -0.57 -6.17
N GLU A 204 15.24 -1.72 -6.81
CA GLU A 204 15.37 -3.00 -6.15
C GLU A 204 16.85 -3.34 -5.89
N GLU A 205 17.21 -3.62 -4.66
CA GLU A 205 18.37 -4.44 -4.36
C GLU A 205 18.01 -5.91 -4.62
N CYS A 206 17.89 -6.26 -5.91
CA CYS A 206 17.61 -7.64 -6.32
C CYS A 206 18.76 -8.55 -5.91
N GLY A 207 18.53 -9.47 -4.98
CA GLY A 207 19.52 -10.47 -4.61
C GLY A 207 20.31 -10.19 -3.35
N GLU A 208 19.80 -9.38 -2.41
CA GLU A 208 20.44 -9.05 -1.14
C GLU A 208 21.03 -10.26 -0.39
N TYR A 209 20.37 -11.42 -0.46
CA TYR A 209 20.81 -12.66 0.20
C TYR A 209 21.51 -13.66 -0.73
N LEU A 210 21.68 -13.32 -2.02
CA LEU A 210 22.42 -14.14 -2.98
C LEU A 210 23.90 -13.78 -2.97
N SER A 211 24.75 -14.78 -3.28
CA SER A 211 26.17 -14.47 -3.49
C SER A 211 26.37 -13.61 -4.73
N GLN A 212 27.38 -12.71 -4.69
CA GLN A 212 27.67 -11.82 -5.82
C GLN A 212 27.92 -12.57 -7.14
N ASP A 213 28.49 -13.77 -7.08
CA ASP A 213 28.76 -14.57 -8.27
C ASP A 213 27.42 -15.08 -8.90
N VAL A 214 26.43 -15.44 -8.08
CA VAL A 214 25.10 -15.84 -8.56
C VAL A 214 24.36 -14.63 -9.13
N VAL A 215 24.42 -13.48 -8.47
CA VAL A 215 23.80 -12.24 -8.99
C VAL A 215 24.38 -11.88 -10.36
N ARG A 216 25.72 -11.88 -10.51
CA ARG A 216 26.38 -11.64 -11.81
C ARG A 216 25.99 -12.68 -12.86
N GLY A 217 25.85 -13.95 -12.46
CA GLY A 217 25.39 -15.00 -13.36
C GLY A 217 23.99 -14.71 -13.89
N ILE A 218 23.07 -14.32 -13.01
CA ILE A 218 21.70 -13.94 -13.38
C ILE A 218 21.69 -12.70 -14.29
N GLU A 219 22.43 -11.66 -13.94
CA GLU A 219 22.49 -10.43 -14.74
C GLU A 219 23.01 -10.65 -16.16
N ASN A 220 23.95 -11.57 -16.33
CA ASN A 220 24.57 -11.89 -17.63
C ASN A 220 23.72 -12.82 -18.52
N GLU A 221 22.55 -13.33 -18.03
CA GLU A 221 21.65 -14.13 -18.87
C GLU A 221 21.13 -13.27 -20.04
N ASP A 222 21.33 -13.75 -21.25
CA ASP A 222 20.79 -13.13 -22.47
C ASP A 222 19.40 -13.67 -22.77
N LEU A 223 18.43 -12.77 -22.95
CA LEU A 223 17.02 -13.11 -23.09
C LEU A 223 16.49 -12.67 -24.45
N ASP A 224 15.98 -13.61 -25.21
CA ASP A 224 15.24 -13.33 -26.43
C ASP A 224 13.73 -13.34 -26.17
N PHE A 225 13.12 -12.15 -26.20
CA PHE A 225 11.69 -11.94 -26.00
C PHE A 225 10.90 -11.88 -27.31
N ASP A 226 11.47 -12.28 -28.46
CA ASP A 226 10.71 -12.29 -29.71
C ASP A 226 9.44 -13.12 -29.61
N GLY A 227 8.31 -12.54 -30.04
CA GLY A 227 6.97 -13.11 -29.83
C GLY A 227 6.26 -12.76 -28.54
N LEU A 228 6.88 -12.01 -27.61
CA LEU A 228 6.20 -11.40 -26.47
C LEU A 228 5.49 -10.10 -26.93
N ARG A 229 4.20 -9.97 -26.61
CA ARG A 229 3.35 -8.86 -27.06
C ARG A 229 3.07 -7.84 -25.97
N CYS A 230 3.76 -7.91 -24.84
CA CYS A 230 3.67 -6.95 -23.74
C CYS A 230 5.07 -6.59 -23.27
N SER A 231 5.22 -5.40 -22.74
CA SER A 231 6.46 -4.94 -22.11
C SER A 231 6.57 -5.48 -20.69
N LEU A 232 7.79 -5.75 -20.28
CA LEU A 232 8.11 -6.22 -18.93
C LEU A 232 8.78 -5.10 -18.15
N ARG A 233 8.42 -4.97 -16.88
CA ARG A 233 9.09 -4.12 -15.92
C ARG A 233 10.47 -4.70 -15.57
N LYS A 234 11.39 -3.88 -15.11
CA LYS A 234 12.76 -4.31 -14.73
C LYS A 234 12.76 -5.48 -13.77
N TYR A 235 11.95 -5.41 -12.71
CA TYR A 235 11.84 -6.49 -11.77
C TYR A 235 11.29 -7.79 -12.39
N GLN A 236 10.41 -7.70 -13.37
CA GLN A 236 9.89 -8.87 -14.09
C GLN A 236 10.97 -9.47 -15.01
N ILE A 237 11.75 -8.62 -15.68
CA ILE A 237 12.91 -9.07 -16.48
C ILE A 237 13.92 -9.80 -15.59
N TRP A 238 14.21 -9.25 -14.41
CA TRP A 238 15.11 -9.87 -13.45
C TRP A 238 14.59 -11.25 -13.00
N ALA A 239 13.28 -11.38 -12.75
CA ALA A 239 12.68 -12.69 -12.42
C ALA A 239 12.76 -13.69 -13.57
N VAL A 240 12.62 -13.25 -14.83
CA VAL A 240 12.83 -14.13 -15.99
C VAL A 240 14.28 -14.59 -16.06
N LYS A 241 15.27 -13.69 -15.86
CA LYS A 241 16.69 -14.04 -15.76
C LYS A 241 16.96 -15.04 -14.64
N PHE A 242 16.37 -14.79 -13.46
CA PHE A 242 16.45 -15.70 -12.31
C PHE A 242 15.90 -17.09 -12.66
N ALA A 243 14.74 -17.16 -13.34
CA ALA A 243 14.11 -18.41 -13.77
C ALA A 243 14.96 -19.20 -14.77
N ILE A 244 15.60 -18.51 -15.72
CA ILE A 244 16.49 -19.16 -16.71
C ILE A 244 17.74 -19.68 -16.02
N HIS A 245 18.35 -18.90 -15.11
CA HIS A 245 19.59 -19.26 -14.41
C HIS A 245 19.36 -20.39 -13.38
N GLN A 246 18.39 -20.24 -12.47
CA GLN A 246 18.15 -21.17 -11.37
C GLN A 246 17.39 -22.44 -11.80
N LYS A 247 16.66 -22.38 -12.90
CA LYS A 247 15.88 -23.51 -13.49
C LYS A 247 14.71 -23.99 -12.63
N ARG A 248 14.89 -24.10 -11.31
CA ARG A 248 13.93 -24.71 -10.39
C ARG A 248 13.80 -23.83 -9.16
N PHE A 249 12.63 -23.16 -9.00
CA PHE A 249 12.46 -22.15 -7.95
C PHE A 249 10.97 -21.92 -7.63
N ILE A 250 10.75 -21.13 -6.58
CA ILE A 250 9.45 -20.67 -6.11
C ILE A 250 9.40 -19.16 -6.31
N LEU A 251 8.41 -18.68 -7.06
CA LEU A 251 8.09 -17.26 -7.20
C LEU A 251 7.02 -16.87 -6.18
N GLY A 252 7.45 -16.23 -5.10
CA GLY A 252 6.62 -15.78 -3.99
C GLY A 252 6.22 -14.30 -4.07
N ASP A 253 6.30 -13.68 -5.23
CA ASP A 253 5.93 -12.28 -5.44
C ASP A 253 4.53 -11.99 -4.92
N GLU A 254 4.35 -10.84 -4.31
CA GLU A 254 3.04 -10.38 -3.83
C GLU A 254 2.00 -10.35 -4.96
N MET A 255 0.74 -10.43 -4.60
CA MET A 255 -0.36 -10.41 -5.57
C MET A 255 -0.39 -9.07 -6.31
N GLY A 256 -0.67 -9.14 -7.63
CA GLY A 256 -0.69 -7.95 -8.48
C GLY A 256 0.64 -7.62 -9.17
N LEU A 257 1.75 -8.29 -8.83
CA LEU A 257 3.07 -8.10 -9.46
C LEU A 257 3.24 -8.81 -10.82
N GLY A 258 2.19 -9.41 -11.35
CA GLY A 258 2.20 -9.98 -12.71
C GLY A 258 2.95 -11.31 -12.85
N LYS A 259 2.88 -12.19 -11.85
CA LYS A 259 3.48 -13.56 -11.91
C LYS A 259 3.14 -14.32 -13.18
N THR A 260 1.89 -14.24 -13.65
CA THR A 260 1.44 -14.87 -14.90
C THR A 260 2.23 -14.36 -16.10
N VAL A 261 2.47 -13.06 -16.20
CA VAL A 261 3.23 -12.44 -17.29
C VAL A 261 4.68 -12.88 -17.26
N GLN A 262 5.27 -12.95 -16.06
CA GLN A 262 6.64 -13.44 -15.86
C GLN A 262 6.77 -14.90 -16.35
N ALA A 263 5.81 -15.77 -16.00
CA ALA A 263 5.80 -17.16 -16.47
C ALA A 263 5.63 -17.28 -18.00
N ILE A 264 4.78 -16.45 -18.61
CA ILE A 264 4.62 -16.38 -20.07
C ILE A 264 5.93 -15.93 -20.72
N ALA A 265 6.60 -14.93 -20.18
CA ALA A 265 7.88 -14.45 -20.68
C ALA A 265 8.98 -15.52 -20.60
N VAL A 266 9.04 -16.29 -19.51
CA VAL A 266 9.93 -17.46 -19.39
C VAL A 266 9.63 -18.49 -20.49
N ALA A 267 8.35 -18.78 -20.74
CA ALA A 267 7.94 -19.73 -21.78
C ALA A 267 8.32 -19.23 -23.19
N VAL A 268 8.23 -17.92 -23.47
CA VAL A 268 8.67 -17.31 -24.74
C VAL A 268 10.18 -17.48 -24.92
N VAL A 269 10.98 -17.09 -23.93
CA VAL A 269 12.45 -17.22 -23.98
C VAL A 269 12.88 -18.67 -24.18
N LEU A 270 12.24 -19.61 -23.49
CA LEU A 270 12.55 -21.02 -23.62
C LEU A 270 12.16 -21.57 -25.00
N ARG A 271 11.02 -21.17 -25.56
CA ARG A 271 10.63 -21.53 -26.93
C ARG A 271 11.69 -21.05 -27.93
N ASN A 272 12.17 -19.82 -27.80
CA ASN A 272 13.20 -19.24 -28.67
C ASN A 272 14.54 -19.98 -28.54
N ALA A 273 14.81 -20.51 -27.34
CA ALA A 273 15.97 -21.38 -27.09
C ALA A 273 15.77 -22.86 -27.52
N GLY A 274 14.68 -23.20 -28.20
CA GLY A 274 14.41 -24.54 -28.68
C GLY A 274 13.76 -25.51 -27.66
N ALA A 275 13.22 -24.98 -26.57
CA ALA A 275 12.53 -25.71 -25.50
C ALA A 275 11.01 -25.35 -25.46
N PRO A 276 10.17 -25.91 -26.38
CA PRO A 276 8.82 -25.36 -26.64
C PRO A 276 7.71 -25.93 -25.75
N ARG A 277 7.98 -26.93 -24.87
CA ARG A 277 6.92 -27.64 -24.12
C ARG A 277 6.74 -27.03 -22.71
N CYS A 278 5.78 -26.11 -22.57
CA CYS A 278 5.39 -25.56 -21.30
C CYS A 278 4.07 -26.17 -20.80
N LEU A 279 4.04 -26.65 -19.55
CA LEU A 279 2.83 -27.10 -18.86
C LEU A 279 2.50 -26.19 -17.70
N VAL A 280 1.29 -25.63 -17.71
CA VAL A 280 0.76 -24.80 -16.61
C VAL A 280 -0.31 -25.60 -15.87
N VAL A 281 -0.15 -25.72 -14.55
CA VAL A 281 -1.11 -26.33 -13.63
C VAL A 281 -1.69 -25.23 -12.76
N CYS A 282 -2.99 -25.01 -12.81
CA CYS A 282 -3.65 -23.91 -12.10
C CYS A 282 -5.00 -24.35 -11.50
N PRO A 283 -5.56 -23.58 -10.56
CA PRO A 283 -6.96 -23.74 -10.13
C PRO A 283 -7.94 -23.57 -11.29
N ALA A 284 -9.07 -24.29 -11.26
CA ALA A 284 -10.07 -24.25 -12.32
C ALA A 284 -10.63 -22.81 -12.57
N SER A 285 -10.67 -22.01 -11.53
CA SER A 285 -11.16 -20.62 -11.58
C SER A 285 -10.32 -19.68 -12.44
N VAL A 286 -9.03 -19.96 -12.62
CA VAL A 286 -8.10 -19.10 -13.38
C VAL A 286 -7.70 -19.67 -14.74
N LEU A 287 -8.19 -20.86 -15.09
CA LEU A 287 -7.82 -21.53 -16.32
C LEU A 287 -8.13 -20.69 -17.58
N GLU A 288 -9.32 -20.12 -17.67
CA GLU A 288 -9.70 -19.26 -18.80
C GLU A 288 -8.88 -17.97 -18.86
N ASN A 289 -8.58 -17.39 -17.70
CA ASN A 289 -7.70 -16.22 -17.63
C ASN A 289 -6.29 -16.53 -18.14
N TRP A 290 -5.73 -17.69 -17.78
CA TRP A 290 -4.45 -18.14 -18.29
C TRP A 290 -4.45 -18.27 -19.82
N CYS A 291 -5.49 -18.90 -20.40
CA CYS A 291 -5.62 -19.02 -21.85
C CYS A 291 -5.67 -17.66 -22.54
N ARG A 292 -6.42 -16.69 -21.98
CA ARG A 292 -6.52 -15.32 -22.49
C ARG A 292 -5.19 -14.58 -22.39
N GLU A 293 -4.51 -14.65 -21.24
CA GLU A 293 -3.22 -14.00 -21.01
C GLU A 293 -2.15 -14.50 -21.98
N VAL A 294 -2.03 -15.82 -22.15
CA VAL A 294 -1.09 -16.41 -23.12
C VAL A 294 -1.37 -15.91 -24.54
N SER A 295 -2.64 -15.95 -24.97
CA SER A 295 -3.03 -15.58 -26.34
C SER A 295 -2.91 -14.07 -26.61
N SER A 296 -3.15 -13.23 -25.60
CA SER A 296 -3.09 -11.77 -25.76
C SER A 296 -1.67 -11.22 -25.63
N LYS A 297 -0.84 -11.83 -24.76
CA LYS A 297 0.48 -11.30 -24.41
C LYS A 297 1.64 -12.00 -25.10
N SER A 298 1.37 -13.03 -25.91
CA SER A 298 2.41 -13.74 -26.66
C SER A 298 1.88 -14.29 -27.96
N ASP A 299 2.76 -14.79 -28.81
CA ASP A 299 2.45 -15.58 -29.99
C ASP A 299 2.48 -17.10 -29.72
N LEU A 300 2.64 -17.51 -28.46
CA LEU A 300 2.69 -18.91 -28.06
C LEU A 300 1.37 -19.62 -28.35
N LYS A 301 1.47 -20.83 -28.86
CA LYS A 301 0.31 -21.73 -29.08
C LYS A 301 -0.24 -22.16 -27.74
N CYS A 302 -1.48 -21.75 -27.42
CA CYS A 302 -2.18 -22.11 -26.19
C CYS A 302 -3.07 -23.35 -26.41
N LEU A 303 -2.93 -24.35 -25.56
CA LEU A 303 -3.69 -25.63 -25.64
C LEU A 303 -4.35 -25.91 -24.29
N LYS A 304 -5.68 -25.84 -24.25
CA LYS A 304 -6.48 -26.09 -23.06
C LYS A 304 -6.67 -27.57 -22.81
N LEU A 305 -6.07 -28.11 -21.75
CA LEU A 305 -6.22 -29.50 -21.34
C LEU A 305 -7.35 -29.64 -20.30
N TYR A 306 -8.60 -29.48 -20.75
CA TYR A 306 -9.79 -29.55 -19.91
C TYR A 306 -11.02 -30.04 -20.68
N GLY A 307 -11.99 -30.64 -20.00
CA GLY A 307 -13.22 -31.14 -20.64
C GLY A 307 -12.98 -32.31 -21.62
N ASP A 308 -13.79 -32.37 -22.67
CA ASP A 308 -13.79 -33.45 -23.62
C ASP A 308 -12.58 -33.42 -24.59
N GLU A 309 -12.06 -32.24 -24.86
CA GLU A 309 -10.92 -32.04 -25.76
C GLU A 309 -9.56 -32.36 -25.11
N PHE A 310 -9.55 -32.77 -23.84
CA PHE A 310 -8.31 -33.00 -23.09
C PHE A 310 -7.31 -33.89 -23.82
N CYS A 311 -7.74 -35.08 -24.25
CA CYS A 311 -6.85 -36.06 -24.87
C CYS A 311 -6.29 -35.61 -26.23
N GLY A 312 -7.16 -35.00 -27.07
CA GLY A 312 -6.74 -34.49 -28.38
C GLY A 312 -5.74 -33.31 -28.24
N ASN A 313 -5.99 -32.40 -27.32
CA ASN A 313 -5.09 -31.27 -27.07
C ASN A 313 -3.77 -31.74 -26.42
N ALA A 314 -3.81 -32.75 -25.55
CA ALA A 314 -2.59 -33.31 -24.94
C ALA A 314 -1.69 -33.94 -26.00
N SER A 315 -2.23 -34.73 -26.95
CA SER A 315 -1.46 -35.28 -28.04
C SER A 315 -0.83 -34.21 -28.95
N ARG A 316 -1.62 -33.18 -29.30
CA ARG A 316 -1.12 -32.04 -30.09
C ARG A 316 0.02 -31.29 -29.39
N TRP A 317 -0.11 -31.10 -28.06
CA TRP A 317 0.94 -30.47 -27.26
C TRP A 317 2.23 -31.26 -27.22
N ILE A 318 2.13 -32.57 -27.04
CA ILE A 318 3.30 -33.46 -27.06
C ILE A 318 4.01 -33.40 -28.41
N GLU A 319 3.26 -33.35 -29.51
CA GLU A 319 3.80 -33.33 -30.89
C GLU A 319 4.37 -31.97 -31.29
N SER A 320 3.64 -30.89 -31.04
CA SER A 320 3.95 -29.58 -31.59
C SER A 320 4.48 -28.54 -30.56
N GLY A 321 4.53 -28.89 -29.26
CA GLY A 321 4.88 -27.94 -28.22
C GLY A 321 3.81 -26.87 -27.98
N GLY A 322 4.18 -25.78 -27.34
CA GLY A 322 3.31 -24.69 -26.91
C GLY A 322 3.05 -24.73 -25.41
N VAL A 323 2.10 -23.91 -24.97
CA VAL A 323 1.68 -23.81 -23.56
C VAL A 323 0.42 -24.65 -23.36
N ALA A 324 0.54 -25.76 -22.65
CA ALA A 324 -0.60 -26.56 -22.23
C ALA A 324 -1.07 -26.08 -20.86
N ILE A 325 -2.37 -25.83 -20.69
CA ILE A 325 -2.95 -25.34 -19.45
C ILE A 325 -3.96 -26.34 -18.93
N THR A 326 -3.80 -26.75 -17.66
CA THR A 326 -4.65 -27.77 -17.03
C THR A 326 -4.96 -27.43 -15.57
N THR A 327 -5.93 -28.12 -14.99
CA THR A 327 -6.27 -27.98 -13.56
C THR A 327 -5.66 -29.10 -12.73
N TYR A 328 -5.52 -28.86 -11.42
CA TYR A 328 -5.05 -29.87 -10.47
C TYR A 328 -5.86 -31.18 -10.55
N GLU A 329 -7.18 -31.07 -10.76
CA GLU A 329 -8.09 -32.22 -10.84
C GLU A 329 -7.92 -32.97 -12.18
N SER A 330 -7.69 -32.24 -13.25
CA SER A 330 -7.53 -32.79 -14.59
C SER A 330 -6.20 -33.52 -14.82
N LEU A 331 -5.18 -33.25 -13.99
CA LEU A 331 -3.87 -33.92 -14.07
C LEU A 331 -3.96 -35.45 -14.01
N LYS A 332 -4.99 -36.03 -13.38
CA LYS A 332 -5.21 -37.49 -13.37
C LYS A 332 -5.35 -38.11 -14.77
N ARG A 333 -5.73 -37.30 -15.77
CA ARG A 333 -5.94 -37.71 -17.16
C ARG A 333 -4.67 -37.64 -18.01
N LEU A 334 -3.68 -36.82 -17.57
CA LEU A 334 -2.43 -36.64 -18.30
C LEU A 334 -1.57 -37.90 -18.23
N ARG A 335 -1.21 -38.45 -19.39
CA ARG A 335 -0.29 -39.57 -19.54
C ARG A 335 0.88 -39.09 -20.39
N LEU A 336 2.03 -38.99 -19.79
CA LEU A 336 3.29 -38.72 -20.51
C LEU A 336 3.96 -40.07 -20.78
N SER A 337 4.40 -40.31 -22.01
CA SER A 337 5.30 -41.43 -22.34
C SER A 337 6.68 -41.17 -21.68
N ASN A 338 7.50 -42.23 -21.58
CA ASN A 338 8.85 -42.08 -21.00
C ASN A 338 9.74 -41.06 -21.75
N ASP A 339 9.42 -40.75 -23.00
CA ASP A 339 10.10 -39.72 -23.82
C ASP A 339 9.42 -38.35 -23.77
N GLY A 340 8.31 -38.24 -23.03
CA GLY A 340 7.55 -36.98 -22.89
C GLY A 340 8.19 -36.01 -21.91
N ARG A 341 9.22 -35.27 -22.34
CA ARG A 341 9.89 -34.26 -21.54
C ARG A 341 9.07 -32.98 -21.44
N ILE A 342 8.95 -32.41 -20.24
CA ILE A 342 8.42 -31.07 -19.99
C ILE A 342 9.61 -30.12 -19.85
N ASP A 343 9.69 -29.10 -20.71
CA ASP A 343 10.78 -28.12 -20.63
C ASP A 343 10.56 -27.11 -19.50
N LEU A 344 9.31 -26.68 -19.31
CA LEU A 344 8.90 -25.80 -18.20
C LEU A 344 7.58 -26.29 -17.57
N LEU A 345 7.60 -26.56 -16.29
CA LEU A 345 6.41 -26.76 -15.47
C LEU A 345 6.15 -25.51 -14.65
N VAL A 346 4.99 -24.90 -14.85
CA VAL A 346 4.49 -23.79 -14.02
C VAL A 346 3.35 -24.31 -13.16
N VAL A 347 3.43 -24.09 -11.85
CA VAL A 347 2.37 -24.48 -10.89
C VAL A 347 1.86 -23.21 -10.21
N ASP A 348 0.67 -22.78 -10.57
CA ASP A 348 0.04 -21.59 -10.04
C ASP A 348 -0.72 -21.91 -8.74
N GLU A 349 -0.70 -20.97 -7.79
CA GLU A 349 -1.21 -21.13 -6.44
C GLU A 349 -0.64 -22.39 -5.75
N ALA A 350 0.69 -22.49 -5.70
CA ALA A 350 1.40 -23.67 -5.21
C ALA A 350 1.06 -24.06 -3.76
N HIS A 351 0.42 -23.17 -2.97
CA HIS A 351 -0.08 -23.52 -1.64
C HIS A 351 -1.11 -24.69 -1.67
N TYR A 352 -1.74 -24.99 -2.82
CA TYR A 352 -2.58 -26.19 -2.98
C TYR A 352 -1.84 -27.50 -2.83
N ILE A 353 -0.52 -27.52 -2.93
CA ILE A 353 0.32 -28.74 -2.84
C ILE A 353 1.21 -28.79 -1.58
N LYS A 354 0.98 -27.89 -0.59
CA LYS A 354 1.75 -27.82 0.64
C LYS A 354 1.72 -29.10 1.48
N HIS A 355 0.63 -29.87 1.46
CA HIS A 355 0.49 -31.12 2.19
C HIS A 355 0.95 -32.32 1.37
N LYS A 356 2.06 -32.95 1.81
CA LYS A 356 2.69 -34.08 1.11
C LYS A 356 1.77 -35.28 0.89
N SER A 357 0.82 -35.52 1.80
CA SER A 357 -0.09 -36.68 1.79
C SER A 357 -1.22 -36.63 0.77
N SER A 358 -1.46 -35.47 0.14
CA SER A 358 -2.57 -35.33 -0.81
C SER A 358 -2.24 -35.91 -2.17
N LEU A 359 -3.22 -36.55 -2.83
CA LEU A 359 -3.08 -37.08 -4.19
C LEU A 359 -2.70 -35.98 -5.20
N ARG A 360 -3.14 -34.76 -4.97
CA ARG A 360 -2.82 -33.58 -5.78
C ARG A 360 -1.32 -33.28 -5.70
N SER A 361 -0.77 -33.23 -4.49
CA SER A 361 0.67 -33.02 -4.26
C SER A 361 1.52 -34.11 -4.88
N ALA A 362 1.14 -35.37 -4.69
CA ALA A 362 1.89 -36.52 -5.26
C ALA A 362 2.00 -36.42 -6.78
N ARG A 363 0.92 -36.04 -7.49
CA ARG A 363 0.93 -35.88 -8.94
C ARG A 363 1.81 -34.74 -9.41
N VAL A 364 1.69 -33.56 -8.78
CA VAL A 364 2.53 -32.40 -9.13
C VAL A 364 4.00 -32.73 -8.90
N ARG A 365 4.35 -33.38 -7.78
CA ARG A 365 5.74 -33.79 -7.48
C ARG A 365 6.28 -34.75 -8.53
N SER A 366 5.46 -35.69 -9.01
CA SER A 366 5.85 -36.57 -10.12
C SER A 366 6.16 -35.77 -11.39
N LEU A 367 5.38 -34.73 -11.69
CA LEU A 367 5.65 -33.86 -12.84
C LEU A 367 6.92 -33.00 -12.61
N CYS A 368 7.17 -32.54 -11.40
CA CYS A 368 8.41 -31.82 -11.06
C CYS A 368 9.65 -32.69 -11.38
N LEU A 369 9.61 -33.98 -11.11
CA LEU A 369 10.72 -34.89 -11.40
C LEU A 369 10.93 -35.11 -12.92
N GLN A 370 9.86 -35.01 -13.71
CA GLN A 370 9.87 -35.18 -15.17
C GLN A 370 10.17 -33.89 -15.95
N SER A 371 10.22 -32.75 -15.23
CA SER A 371 10.42 -31.45 -15.85
C SER A 371 11.85 -30.95 -15.68
N GLU A 372 12.39 -30.33 -16.74
CA GLU A 372 13.73 -29.75 -16.68
C GLU A 372 13.72 -28.48 -15.77
N ARG A 373 12.74 -27.63 -16.00
CA ARG A 373 12.54 -26.39 -15.23
C ARG A 373 11.21 -26.42 -14.50
N VAL A 374 11.21 -25.92 -13.27
CA VAL A 374 10.02 -25.87 -12.41
C VAL A 374 9.90 -24.48 -11.80
N MET A 375 8.75 -23.85 -12.01
CA MET A 375 8.38 -22.57 -11.44
C MET A 375 7.09 -22.76 -10.62
N LEU A 376 7.22 -22.81 -9.30
CA LEU A 376 6.07 -22.79 -8.40
C LEU A 376 5.72 -21.31 -8.11
N MET A 377 4.47 -20.93 -8.30
CA MET A 377 4.01 -19.56 -8.04
C MET A 377 3.03 -19.56 -6.88
N THR A 378 3.21 -18.65 -5.97
CA THR A 378 2.27 -18.40 -4.88
C THR A 378 2.21 -16.91 -4.59
N GLY A 379 1.03 -16.40 -4.29
CA GLY A 379 0.83 -15.00 -3.90
C GLY A 379 0.56 -14.85 -2.40
N THR A 380 0.24 -15.96 -1.74
CA THR A 380 0.18 -16.02 -0.29
C THR A 380 1.56 -16.37 0.21
N ALA A 381 2.09 -15.52 1.04
CA ALA A 381 3.36 -15.81 1.70
C ALA A 381 3.25 -17.14 2.44
N LEU A 382 4.30 -17.94 2.32
CA LEU A 382 4.41 -19.26 2.97
C LEU A 382 4.77 -19.09 4.45
N GLU A 383 4.05 -18.25 5.15
CA GLU A 383 4.45 -17.57 6.38
C GLU A 383 3.92 -18.26 7.63
N ASN A 384 2.96 -19.16 7.48
CA ASN A 384 2.33 -19.78 8.66
C ASN A 384 3.10 -20.96 9.21
N ASN A 385 4.05 -21.52 8.45
CA ASN A 385 4.80 -22.67 8.90
C ASN A 385 6.04 -22.91 8.03
N ALA A 386 7.24 -22.78 8.60
CA ALA A 386 8.49 -23.13 7.93
C ALA A 386 8.44 -24.55 7.32
N ASN A 387 7.71 -25.47 7.94
CA ASN A 387 7.53 -26.80 7.39
C ASN A 387 6.76 -26.82 6.08
N GLU A 388 5.83 -25.89 5.85
CA GLU A 388 5.10 -25.78 4.57
C GLU A 388 6.04 -25.26 3.48
N MET A 389 6.87 -24.26 3.79
CA MET A 389 7.91 -23.74 2.90
C MET A 389 8.91 -24.82 2.53
N VAL A 390 9.46 -25.53 3.53
CA VAL A 390 10.36 -26.66 3.32
C VAL A 390 9.70 -27.75 2.44
N SER A 391 8.39 -28.00 2.61
CA SER A 391 7.65 -28.95 1.79
C SER A 391 7.55 -28.55 0.30
N LEU A 392 7.44 -27.24 0.02
CA LEU A 392 7.44 -26.74 -1.35
C LEU A 392 8.86 -26.71 -1.94
N ILE A 393 9.85 -26.28 -1.16
CA ILE A 393 11.27 -26.33 -1.57
C ILE A 393 11.68 -27.78 -1.90
N ASP A 394 11.27 -28.76 -1.11
CA ASP A 394 11.51 -30.17 -1.36
C ASP A 394 10.97 -30.67 -2.72
N SER A 395 9.88 -30.05 -3.19
CA SER A 395 9.34 -30.38 -4.53
C SER A 395 10.19 -29.81 -5.68
N VAL A 396 11.02 -28.83 -5.44
CA VAL A 396 11.82 -28.10 -6.43
C VAL A 396 13.31 -28.42 -6.28
N ARG A 397 13.85 -28.27 -5.05
CA ARG A 397 15.27 -28.46 -4.70
C ARG A 397 15.38 -29.21 -3.35
N PRO A 398 15.33 -30.55 -3.37
CA PRO A 398 15.43 -31.36 -2.14
C PRO A 398 16.71 -31.12 -1.34
N ASP A 399 17.82 -30.80 -2.00
CA ASP A 399 19.09 -30.43 -1.41
C ASP A 399 18.99 -29.21 -0.49
N ILE A 400 18.37 -28.14 -1.00
CA ILE A 400 18.14 -26.90 -0.22
C ILE A 400 17.09 -27.13 0.88
N ALA A 401 16.07 -27.95 0.63
CA ALA A 401 15.06 -28.28 1.63
C ALA A 401 15.64 -28.94 2.87
N LEU A 402 16.62 -29.86 2.71
CA LEU A 402 17.31 -30.50 3.81
C LEU A 402 18.15 -29.52 4.64
N GLU A 403 18.76 -28.53 4.00
CA GLU A 403 19.52 -27.49 4.67
C GLU A 403 18.58 -26.52 5.41
N ALA A 404 17.53 -26.05 4.73
CA ALA A 404 16.52 -25.16 5.31
C ALA A 404 15.83 -25.77 6.52
N GLN A 405 15.59 -27.09 6.52
CA GLN A 405 14.99 -27.82 7.64
C GLN A 405 15.82 -27.74 8.93
N LYS A 406 17.15 -27.63 8.83
CA LYS A 406 18.03 -27.49 9.99
C LYS A 406 17.90 -26.14 10.68
N HIS A 407 17.40 -25.14 9.96
CA HIS A 407 17.27 -23.76 10.40
C HIS A 407 15.81 -23.33 10.61
N THR A 408 14.85 -24.24 10.62
CA THR A 408 13.40 -23.94 10.74
C THR A 408 13.04 -23.26 12.08
N SER A 409 13.81 -23.49 13.15
CA SER A 409 13.64 -22.78 14.43
C SER A 409 14.18 -21.34 14.40
N MET A 410 14.77 -20.89 13.30
CA MET A 410 15.42 -19.60 13.10
C MET A 410 14.91 -18.91 11.81
N GLU A 411 13.61 -18.97 11.53
CA GLU A 411 13.00 -18.49 10.28
C GLU A 411 13.32 -17.03 9.93
N SER A 412 13.47 -16.20 10.93
CA SER A 412 13.86 -14.79 10.78
C SER A 412 15.37 -14.59 10.66
N SER A 413 16.18 -15.64 10.75
CA SER A 413 17.64 -15.49 10.72
C SER A 413 18.13 -15.20 9.29
N ALA A 414 19.15 -14.32 9.17
CA ALA A 414 19.84 -14.07 7.90
C ALA A 414 20.35 -15.37 7.25
N THR A 415 20.73 -16.35 8.06
CA THR A 415 21.20 -17.66 7.63
C THR A 415 20.10 -18.46 6.90
N TYR A 416 18.87 -18.45 7.43
CA TYR A 416 17.74 -19.12 6.76
C TYR A 416 17.44 -18.44 5.41
N ARG A 417 17.38 -17.10 5.38
CA ARG A 417 17.15 -16.33 4.16
C ARG A 417 18.22 -16.59 3.10
N GLN A 418 19.49 -16.59 3.48
CA GLN A 418 20.59 -16.95 2.57
C GLN A 418 20.48 -18.38 2.04
N THR A 419 20.05 -19.33 2.86
CA THR A 419 19.86 -20.73 2.45
C THR A 419 18.75 -20.86 1.41
N VAL A 420 17.64 -20.16 1.56
CA VAL A 420 16.49 -20.28 0.64
C VAL A 420 16.56 -19.33 -0.56
N ALA A 421 17.34 -18.26 -0.51
CA ALA A 421 17.46 -17.26 -1.57
C ALA A 421 17.72 -17.86 -2.99
N PRO A 422 18.53 -18.91 -3.18
CA PRO A 422 18.72 -19.50 -4.50
C PRO A 422 17.47 -20.18 -5.09
N VAL A 423 16.46 -20.46 -4.28
CA VAL A 423 15.26 -21.21 -4.67
C VAL A 423 13.97 -20.42 -4.45
N TYR A 424 14.03 -19.31 -3.77
CA TYR A 424 12.87 -18.49 -3.41
C TYR A 424 13.07 -17.02 -3.76
N LEU A 425 12.27 -16.53 -4.69
CA LEU A 425 12.24 -15.12 -5.06
C LEU A 425 10.92 -14.52 -4.59
N ARG A 426 10.98 -13.52 -3.71
CA ARG A 426 9.82 -12.79 -3.20
C ARG A 426 10.07 -11.29 -3.24
N ARG A 427 9.08 -10.54 -3.68
CA ARG A 427 9.09 -9.07 -3.69
C ARG A 427 7.74 -8.56 -3.24
N ARG A 428 7.75 -7.40 -2.59
CA ARG A 428 6.55 -6.70 -2.20
C ARG A 428 6.17 -5.68 -3.25
N ARG A 429 4.91 -5.32 -3.22
CA ARG A 429 4.35 -4.27 -4.07
C ARG A 429 4.98 -2.92 -3.78
N GLU A 430 5.18 -2.63 -2.50
CA GLU A 430 5.78 -1.38 -2.01
C GLU A 430 7.22 -1.19 -2.50
N ASP A 431 7.97 -2.29 -2.64
CA ASP A 431 9.38 -2.27 -3.04
C ASP A 431 9.56 -2.02 -4.54
N VAL A 432 8.61 -2.48 -5.36
CA VAL A 432 8.77 -2.52 -6.84
C VAL A 432 7.79 -1.67 -7.62
N LEU A 433 6.68 -1.20 -7.00
CA LEU A 433 5.63 -0.40 -7.62
C LEU A 433 5.40 0.91 -6.86
N SER A 434 6.45 1.74 -6.80
CA SER A 434 6.39 3.07 -6.15
C SER A 434 5.40 4.03 -6.79
N GLU A 435 4.98 3.77 -8.03
CA GLU A 435 4.04 4.59 -8.80
C GLU A 435 2.57 4.33 -8.48
N LEU A 436 2.25 3.26 -7.75
CA LEU A 436 0.85 2.97 -7.42
C LEU A 436 0.23 4.10 -6.58
N PRO A 437 -1.01 4.47 -6.86
CA PRO A 437 -1.79 5.35 -6.01
C PRO A 437 -1.92 4.78 -4.59
N GLN A 438 -2.32 5.60 -3.65
CA GLN A 438 -2.44 5.17 -2.24
C GLN A 438 -3.55 4.14 -2.06
N LEU A 439 -3.30 3.16 -1.21
CA LEU A 439 -4.31 2.29 -0.62
C LEU A 439 -4.76 2.89 0.71
N ILE A 440 -6.03 3.24 0.83
CA ILE A 440 -6.60 3.87 2.02
C ILE A 440 -7.63 2.91 2.62
N GLU A 441 -7.31 2.37 3.79
CA GLU A 441 -8.16 1.41 4.48
C GLU A 441 -8.88 2.08 5.65
N GLN A 442 -10.20 1.87 5.75
CA GLN A 442 -11.05 2.44 6.77
C GLN A 442 -11.94 1.36 7.39
N LYS A 443 -12.06 1.38 8.71
CA LYS A 443 -13.04 0.58 9.45
C LYS A 443 -14.27 1.45 9.70
N GLU A 444 -15.42 1.01 9.21
CA GLU A 444 -16.70 1.67 9.36
C GLU A 444 -17.51 0.96 10.43
N TRP A 445 -17.50 1.55 11.61
CA TRP A 445 -18.23 1.03 12.75
C TRP A 445 -19.70 1.44 12.70
N CYS A 446 -20.58 0.44 12.53
CA CYS A 446 -22.02 0.62 12.42
C CYS A 446 -22.67 0.35 13.78
N LEU A 447 -23.41 1.32 14.30
CA LEU A 447 -24.27 1.12 15.47
C LEU A 447 -25.49 0.29 15.07
N LEU A 448 -25.74 -0.80 15.76
CA LEU A 448 -26.85 -1.68 15.46
C LEU A 448 -28.18 -0.98 15.74
N SER A 449 -29.12 -1.05 14.79
CA SER A 449 -30.51 -0.66 14.99
C SER A 449 -31.20 -1.61 15.99
N GLU A 450 -32.40 -1.26 16.44
CA GLU A 450 -33.18 -2.15 17.33
C GLU A 450 -33.52 -3.46 16.63
N SER A 451 -33.86 -3.43 15.37
CA SER A 451 -34.11 -4.59 14.51
C SER A 451 -32.86 -5.46 14.34
N ASP A 452 -31.68 -4.82 14.07
CA ASP A 452 -30.38 -5.48 14.01
C ASP A 452 -30.08 -6.23 15.31
N LEU A 453 -30.29 -5.57 16.46
CA LEU A 453 -30.03 -6.15 17.78
C LEU A 453 -30.89 -7.34 18.08
N GLN A 454 -32.22 -7.26 17.83
CA GLN A 454 -33.15 -8.38 18.03
C GLN A 454 -32.76 -9.58 17.17
N SER A 455 -32.42 -9.33 15.90
CA SER A 455 -31.98 -10.38 14.96
C SER A 455 -30.66 -11.02 15.41
N TYR A 456 -29.73 -10.20 15.90
CA TYR A 456 -28.42 -10.65 16.39
C TYR A 456 -28.55 -11.48 17.69
N GLU A 457 -29.32 -11.01 18.68
CA GLU A 457 -29.56 -11.74 19.92
C GLU A 457 -30.19 -13.12 19.67
N LYS A 458 -31.15 -13.17 18.73
CA LYS A 458 -31.75 -14.44 18.31
C LYS A 458 -30.72 -15.37 17.67
N ALA A 459 -29.79 -14.83 16.85
CA ALA A 459 -28.73 -15.62 16.25
C ALA A 459 -27.78 -16.20 17.32
N VAL A 460 -27.43 -15.40 18.35
CA VAL A 460 -26.59 -15.83 19.47
C VAL A 460 -27.27 -16.91 20.29
N GLU A 461 -28.57 -16.77 20.60
CA GLU A 461 -29.32 -17.78 21.30
C GLU A 461 -29.38 -19.13 20.59
N LEU A 462 -29.54 -19.06 19.26
CA LEU A 462 -29.59 -20.25 18.40
C LEU A 462 -28.18 -20.81 18.13
N ARG A 463 -27.13 -20.13 18.58
CA ARG A 463 -25.72 -20.44 18.26
C ARG A 463 -25.50 -20.57 16.76
N ASP A 464 -26.24 -19.81 15.94
CA ASP A 464 -26.10 -19.80 14.49
C ASP A 464 -24.95 -18.84 14.08
N VAL A 465 -23.77 -19.42 13.95
CA VAL A 465 -22.55 -18.71 13.58
C VAL A 465 -22.71 -17.92 12.28
N ALA A 466 -23.41 -18.50 11.32
CA ALA A 466 -23.60 -17.85 10.01
C ALA A 466 -24.52 -16.62 10.14
N MET A 467 -25.53 -16.68 10.98
CA MET A 467 -26.38 -15.53 11.29
C MET A 467 -25.65 -14.51 12.14
N MET A 468 -24.88 -14.92 13.16
CA MET A 468 -24.08 -14.01 13.99
C MET A 468 -23.10 -13.20 13.15
N ARG A 469 -22.34 -13.84 12.26
CA ARG A 469 -21.38 -13.19 11.36
C ARG A 469 -22.02 -12.34 10.25
N ARG A 470 -23.31 -12.54 9.99
CA ARG A 470 -24.11 -11.69 9.10
C ARG A 470 -24.86 -10.59 9.88
N VAL A 471 -24.36 -10.22 11.03
CA VAL A 471 -24.96 -9.16 11.85
C VAL A 471 -25.28 -7.93 11.00
N SER A 472 -26.49 -7.36 11.23
CA SER A 472 -27.08 -6.28 10.43
C SER A 472 -27.51 -6.66 8.98
N TRP A 473 -27.13 -7.83 8.46
CA TRP A 473 -27.63 -8.37 7.17
C TRP A 473 -28.72 -9.43 7.36
N CYS A 474 -29.22 -9.61 8.58
CA CYS A 474 -30.27 -10.61 8.91
C CYS A 474 -31.63 -9.98 9.18
N THR A 475 -31.76 -8.68 9.07
CA THR A 475 -33.04 -7.96 9.20
C THR A 475 -33.97 -8.27 8.03
N ASP A 476 -35.29 -8.31 8.28
CA ASP A 476 -36.31 -8.53 7.24
C ASP A 476 -36.43 -7.31 6.31
N ASP A 477 -36.24 -6.11 6.83
CA ASP A 477 -36.21 -4.85 6.08
C ASP A 477 -34.78 -4.26 6.04
N LEU A 478 -34.17 -4.19 4.87
CA LEU A 478 -32.83 -3.62 4.66
C LEU A 478 -32.74 -2.12 4.96
N SER A 479 -33.86 -1.40 4.98
CA SER A 479 -33.87 0.01 5.38
C SER A 479 -33.54 0.19 6.87
N GLU A 480 -33.74 -0.83 7.68
CA GLU A 480 -33.38 -0.87 9.10
C GLU A 480 -31.98 -1.41 9.36
N SER A 481 -31.31 -1.97 8.33
CA SER A 481 -29.96 -2.49 8.44
C SER A 481 -28.91 -1.36 8.48
N SER A 482 -28.20 -1.25 9.58
CA SER A 482 -27.16 -0.21 9.73
C SER A 482 -26.00 -0.38 8.73
N LYS A 483 -25.57 -1.62 8.46
CA LYS A 483 -24.53 -1.89 7.46
C LYS A 483 -25.00 -1.64 6.03
N ALA A 484 -26.25 -2.00 5.69
CA ALA A 484 -26.81 -1.76 4.36
C ALA A 484 -26.93 -0.26 4.07
N ASN A 485 -27.41 0.53 5.05
CA ASN A 485 -27.48 1.98 4.94
C ASN A 485 -26.08 2.60 4.75
N ARG A 486 -25.09 2.16 5.54
CA ARG A 486 -23.72 2.65 5.39
C ARG A 486 -23.11 2.28 4.03
N ALA A 487 -23.32 1.04 3.56
CA ALA A 487 -22.90 0.63 2.23
C ALA A 487 -23.49 1.52 1.13
N LYS A 488 -24.78 1.88 1.26
CA LYS A 488 -25.47 2.76 0.32
C LYS A 488 -24.87 4.17 0.31
N GLU A 489 -24.60 4.75 1.47
CA GLU A 489 -23.93 6.06 1.59
C GLU A 489 -22.57 6.06 0.89
N ILE A 490 -21.73 5.03 1.15
CA ILE A 490 -20.41 4.91 0.52
C ILE A 490 -20.52 4.79 -1.00
N VAL A 491 -21.46 4.00 -1.50
CA VAL A 491 -21.68 3.83 -2.96
C VAL A 491 -22.21 5.10 -3.59
N ASP A 492 -23.11 5.83 -2.93
CA ASP A 492 -23.64 7.09 -3.43
C ASP A 492 -22.54 8.15 -3.50
N GLN A 493 -21.68 8.26 -2.48
CA GLN A 493 -20.49 9.11 -2.52
C GLN A 493 -19.54 8.70 -3.64
N ALA A 494 -19.26 7.39 -3.78
CA ALA A 494 -18.41 6.89 -4.86
C ALA A 494 -18.96 7.25 -6.25
N ARG A 495 -20.28 7.23 -6.41
CA ARG A 495 -20.97 7.64 -7.66
C ARG A 495 -20.76 9.13 -7.96
N GLU A 496 -20.88 9.99 -6.95
CA GLU A 496 -20.64 11.42 -7.10
C GLU A 496 -19.17 11.72 -7.49
N GLU A 497 -18.22 10.94 -6.95
CA GLU A 497 -16.80 11.04 -7.29
C GLU A 497 -16.42 10.36 -8.62
N GLY A 498 -17.40 9.80 -9.34
CA GLY A 498 -17.15 9.11 -10.60
C GLY A 498 -16.37 7.80 -10.44
N ARG A 499 -16.50 7.11 -9.30
CA ARG A 499 -15.84 5.85 -8.98
C ARG A 499 -16.76 4.66 -9.20
N LYS A 500 -16.17 3.48 -9.42
CA LYS A 500 -16.87 2.20 -9.41
C LYS A 500 -16.56 1.45 -8.12
N THR A 501 -17.55 0.71 -7.62
CA THR A 501 -17.46 0.00 -6.35
C THR A 501 -17.51 -1.50 -6.55
N ILE A 502 -16.68 -2.24 -5.80
CA ILE A 502 -16.85 -3.68 -5.63
C ILE A 502 -17.21 -3.99 -4.18
N ILE A 503 -18.20 -4.86 -3.99
CA ILE A 503 -18.70 -5.30 -2.67
C ILE A 503 -18.47 -6.79 -2.51
N PHE A 504 -17.77 -7.15 -1.47
CA PHE A 504 -17.47 -8.55 -1.14
C PHE A 504 -18.22 -9.01 0.09
N SER A 505 -18.73 -10.22 0.05
CA SER A 505 -19.23 -10.97 1.21
C SER A 505 -18.90 -12.46 1.07
N PHE A 506 -18.73 -13.13 2.19
CA PHE A 506 -18.61 -14.59 2.24
C PHE A 506 -19.95 -15.26 1.97
N TYR A 507 -21.06 -14.63 2.38
CA TYR A 507 -22.39 -15.18 2.43
C TYR A 507 -23.23 -14.87 1.20
N LEU A 508 -23.77 -15.92 0.56
CA LEU A 508 -24.61 -15.78 -0.65
C LEU A 508 -25.89 -14.99 -0.40
N LYS A 509 -26.49 -15.12 0.81
CA LYS A 509 -27.68 -14.35 1.19
C LYS A 509 -27.39 -12.85 1.25
N THR A 510 -26.27 -12.45 1.83
CA THR A 510 -25.84 -11.05 1.88
C THR A 510 -25.62 -10.50 0.46
N LEU A 511 -25.00 -11.30 -0.44
CA LEU A 511 -24.81 -10.88 -1.84
C LEU A 511 -26.15 -10.67 -2.57
N SER A 512 -27.16 -11.51 -2.32
CA SER A 512 -28.50 -11.31 -2.86
C SER A 512 -29.13 -10.00 -2.36
N GLN A 513 -29.02 -9.75 -1.05
CA GLN A 513 -29.53 -8.53 -0.43
C GLN A 513 -28.85 -7.27 -0.96
N VAL A 514 -27.52 -7.31 -1.14
CA VAL A 514 -26.75 -6.20 -1.75
C VAL A 514 -27.18 -5.98 -3.20
N ARG A 515 -27.41 -7.05 -3.96
CA ARG A 515 -27.95 -6.95 -5.32
C ARG A 515 -29.32 -6.28 -5.35
N ASP A 516 -30.21 -6.67 -4.46
CA ASP A 516 -31.55 -6.09 -4.36
C ASP A 516 -31.47 -4.61 -3.94
N LEU A 517 -30.53 -4.25 -3.07
CA LEU A 517 -30.31 -2.87 -2.60
C LEU A 517 -29.90 -1.93 -3.73
N PHE A 518 -29.04 -2.37 -4.65
CA PHE A 518 -28.52 -1.53 -5.73
C PHE A 518 -29.19 -1.75 -7.09
N GLY A 519 -30.02 -2.75 -7.24
CA GLY A 519 -30.86 -3.00 -8.41
C GLY A 519 -30.11 -2.99 -9.74
N ASN A 520 -30.53 -2.15 -10.69
CA ASN A 520 -29.97 -2.09 -12.05
C ASN A 520 -28.52 -1.57 -12.13
N ALA A 521 -28.01 -0.91 -11.09
CA ALA A 521 -26.61 -0.47 -11.05
C ALA A 521 -25.66 -1.61 -10.65
N CYS A 522 -26.19 -2.79 -10.30
CA CYS A 522 -25.46 -3.91 -9.75
C CYS A 522 -25.18 -5.00 -10.78
N PHE A 523 -23.91 -5.38 -10.89
CA PHE A 523 -23.40 -6.50 -11.69
C PHE A 523 -23.11 -7.71 -10.81
N GLY A 524 -23.35 -8.91 -11.32
CA GLY A 524 -23.16 -10.15 -10.56
C GLY A 524 -24.46 -10.63 -9.89
N PRO A 525 -24.40 -11.45 -8.82
CA PRO A 525 -23.21 -11.79 -8.02
C PRO A 525 -22.29 -12.83 -8.66
N ILE A 526 -20.99 -12.62 -8.54
CA ILE A 526 -19.98 -13.64 -8.87
C ILE A 526 -19.89 -14.61 -7.69
N THR A 527 -20.26 -15.87 -7.92
CA THR A 527 -20.26 -16.94 -6.89
C THR A 527 -19.49 -18.16 -7.36
N GLY A 528 -19.29 -19.12 -6.45
CA GLY A 528 -18.69 -20.42 -6.78
C GLY A 528 -19.44 -21.21 -7.85
N ALA A 529 -20.76 -21.02 -7.96
CA ALA A 529 -21.62 -21.73 -8.92
C ALA A 529 -21.58 -21.15 -10.34
N VAL A 530 -21.11 -19.91 -10.53
CA VAL A 530 -21.01 -19.24 -11.82
C VAL A 530 -19.84 -19.81 -12.61
N SER A 531 -20.05 -20.17 -13.88
CA SER A 531 -18.98 -20.70 -14.71
C SER A 531 -17.85 -19.69 -14.95
N PRO A 532 -16.60 -20.12 -15.17
CA PRO A 532 -15.47 -19.20 -15.42
C PRO A 532 -15.70 -18.24 -16.58
N ARG A 533 -16.39 -18.69 -17.64
CA ARG A 533 -16.72 -17.83 -18.79
C ARG A 533 -17.74 -16.74 -18.45
N GLU A 534 -18.79 -17.10 -17.74
CA GLU A 534 -19.81 -16.15 -17.29
C GLU A 534 -19.24 -15.14 -16.28
N ARG A 535 -18.37 -15.59 -15.35
CA ARG A 535 -17.67 -14.66 -14.44
C ARG A 535 -16.91 -13.59 -15.18
N GLN A 536 -16.16 -14.01 -16.21
CA GLN A 536 -15.38 -13.08 -16.99
C GLN A 536 -16.28 -12.10 -17.76
N GLN A 537 -17.40 -12.57 -18.30
CA GLN A 537 -18.36 -11.70 -18.98
C GLN A 537 -18.93 -10.62 -18.02
N VAL A 538 -19.29 -11.00 -16.80
CA VAL A 538 -19.76 -10.06 -15.79
C VAL A 538 -18.70 -9.00 -15.47
N VAL A 539 -17.42 -9.41 -15.37
CA VAL A 539 -16.31 -8.47 -15.14
C VAL A 539 -16.09 -7.54 -16.33
N ASP A 540 -16.15 -8.07 -17.54
CA ASP A 540 -15.99 -7.27 -18.76
C ASP A 540 -17.15 -6.26 -18.89
N ASP A 541 -18.39 -6.67 -18.63
CA ASP A 541 -19.57 -5.79 -18.63
C ASP A 541 -19.44 -4.68 -17.55
N PHE A 542 -18.97 -5.02 -16.35
CA PHE A 542 -18.72 -4.06 -15.29
C PHE A 542 -17.59 -3.09 -15.65
N ASN A 543 -16.48 -3.60 -16.25
CA ASN A 543 -15.37 -2.74 -16.67
C ASN A 543 -15.80 -1.73 -17.73
N ASN A 544 -16.76 -2.07 -18.60
CA ASN A 544 -17.30 -1.19 -19.63
C ASN A 544 -18.48 -0.33 -19.13
N ALA A 545 -19.02 -0.57 -17.95
CA ALA A 545 -20.14 0.17 -17.40
C ALA A 545 -19.76 1.61 -17.01
N SER A 546 -20.76 2.46 -16.81
CA SER A 546 -20.57 3.85 -16.36
C SER A 546 -20.05 3.95 -14.93
N ALA A 547 -19.53 5.11 -14.56
CA ALA A 547 -19.21 5.45 -13.18
C ALA A 547 -20.44 5.25 -12.26
N GLY A 548 -20.21 4.87 -11.00
CA GLY A 548 -21.26 4.56 -10.03
C GLY A 548 -21.81 3.14 -10.11
N SER A 549 -21.32 2.31 -11.04
CA SER A 549 -21.66 0.88 -11.10
C SER A 549 -21.09 0.11 -9.93
N VAL A 550 -21.82 -0.91 -9.48
CA VAL A 550 -21.48 -1.78 -8.36
C VAL A 550 -21.29 -3.21 -8.86
N LEU A 551 -20.17 -3.84 -8.52
CA LEU A 551 -19.95 -5.27 -8.73
C LEU A 551 -20.08 -6.00 -7.40
N VAL A 552 -20.85 -7.07 -7.37
CA VAL A 552 -21.04 -7.90 -6.17
C VAL A 552 -20.38 -9.26 -6.37
N SER A 553 -19.58 -9.68 -5.40
CA SER A 553 -18.83 -10.93 -5.53
C SER A 553 -18.68 -11.65 -4.20
N GLN A 554 -18.81 -12.99 -4.23
CA GLN A 554 -18.40 -13.82 -3.11
C GLN A 554 -16.88 -13.72 -2.95
N ILE A 555 -16.42 -13.41 -1.74
CA ILE A 555 -14.99 -13.10 -1.50
C ILE A 555 -14.07 -14.24 -1.93
N GLN A 556 -14.45 -15.49 -1.72
CA GLN A 556 -13.70 -16.67 -2.15
C GLN A 556 -13.71 -16.86 -3.68
N ALA A 557 -14.81 -16.57 -4.36
CA ALA A 557 -14.94 -16.73 -5.80
C ALA A 557 -14.34 -15.55 -6.58
N GLY A 558 -14.49 -14.35 -6.07
CA GLY A 558 -13.92 -13.11 -6.65
C GLY A 558 -12.44 -12.92 -6.31
N GLY A 559 -11.95 -13.55 -5.25
CA GLY A 559 -10.54 -13.50 -4.84
C GLY A 559 -9.57 -14.25 -5.76
N VAL A 560 -10.03 -14.98 -6.79
CA VAL A 560 -9.17 -15.82 -7.63
C VAL A 560 -9.24 -15.38 -9.09
N GLY A 561 -8.15 -14.79 -9.61
CA GLY A 561 -7.85 -14.62 -11.03
C GLY A 561 -8.60 -13.55 -11.80
N LEU A 562 -9.54 -12.80 -11.21
CA LEU A 562 -10.28 -11.74 -11.89
C LEU A 562 -9.49 -10.42 -11.90
N ASN A 563 -9.61 -9.65 -12.99
CA ASN A 563 -9.03 -8.31 -13.11
C ASN A 563 -10.13 -7.25 -13.00
N ILE A 564 -10.15 -6.52 -11.87
CA ILE A 564 -11.22 -5.56 -11.55
C ILE A 564 -10.61 -4.16 -11.28
N GLN A 565 -9.64 -3.77 -12.10
CA GLN A 565 -8.91 -2.49 -11.94
C GLN A 565 -9.80 -1.26 -12.11
N SER A 566 -10.94 -1.37 -12.77
CA SER A 566 -11.87 -0.25 -12.93
C SER A 566 -12.55 0.16 -11.62
N ALA A 567 -12.56 -0.72 -10.60
CA ALA A 567 -13.05 -0.39 -9.28
C ALA A 567 -11.94 0.33 -8.47
N SER A 568 -12.30 1.41 -7.80
CA SER A 568 -11.43 2.12 -6.87
C SER A 568 -12.04 2.25 -5.47
N VAL A 569 -13.21 1.65 -5.25
CA VAL A 569 -13.84 1.50 -3.93
C VAL A 569 -14.11 0.02 -3.69
N VAL A 570 -13.68 -0.48 -2.54
CA VAL A 570 -13.86 -1.87 -2.10
C VAL A 570 -14.63 -1.85 -0.78
N ILE A 571 -15.73 -2.58 -0.70
CA ILE A 571 -16.51 -2.73 0.53
C ILE A 571 -16.49 -4.20 0.96
N LEU A 572 -16.12 -4.45 2.21
CA LEU A 572 -16.17 -5.76 2.86
C LEU A 572 -17.34 -5.76 3.83
N CYS A 573 -18.35 -6.61 3.58
CA CYS A 573 -19.61 -6.63 4.37
C CYS A 573 -19.43 -7.18 5.78
N GLU A 574 -18.41 -8.01 6.01
CA GLU A 574 -18.10 -8.63 7.30
C GLU A 574 -16.58 -8.90 7.40
N PRO A 575 -15.98 -8.93 8.61
CA PRO A 575 -14.59 -9.27 8.82
C PRO A 575 -14.32 -10.73 8.43
N GLN A 576 -13.19 -10.98 7.77
CA GLN A 576 -12.80 -12.34 7.40
C GLN A 576 -11.92 -12.96 8.48
N LEU A 577 -12.09 -14.27 8.71
CA LEU A 577 -11.29 -15.02 9.68
C LEU A 577 -9.82 -15.21 9.23
N LYS A 578 -9.56 -14.95 7.94
CA LYS A 578 -8.24 -15.01 7.32
C LYS A 578 -7.95 -13.66 6.66
N PRO A 579 -7.00 -12.87 7.16
CA PRO A 579 -6.59 -11.61 6.53
C PRO A 579 -6.14 -11.79 5.09
N SER A 580 -5.46 -12.89 4.77
CA SER A 580 -5.03 -13.20 3.40
C SER A 580 -6.18 -13.24 2.38
N THR A 581 -7.40 -13.64 2.81
CA THR A 581 -8.58 -13.64 1.93
C THR A 581 -9.02 -12.20 1.59
N GLU A 582 -8.98 -11.27 2.56
CA GLU A 582 -9.25 -9.86 2.32
C GLU A 582 -8.20 -9.24 1.41
N ASN A 583 -6.91 -9.47 1.69
CA ASN A 583 -5.80 -8.98 0.88
C ASN A 583 -5.88 -9.48 -0.56
N GLN A 584 -6.26 -10.75 -0.77
CA GLN A 584 -6.54 -11.29 -2.10
C GLN A 584 -7.66 -10.54 -2.81
N ALA A 585 -8.77 -10.26 -2.13
CA ALA A 585 -9.91 -9.54 -2.69
C ALA A 585 -9.53 -8.08 -3.04
N ILE A 586 -8.86 -7.38 -2.13
CA ILE A 586 -8.38 -6.00 -2.32
C ILE A 586 -7.41 -5.93 -3.50
N SER A 587 -6.50 -6.89 -3.63
CA SER A 587 -5.51 -6.95 -4.71
C SER A 587 -6.10 -7.08 -6.12
N ARG A 588 -7.41 -7.35 -6.25
CA ARG A 588 -8.11 -7.36 -7.56
C ARG A 588 -8.40 -5.96 -8.08
N ALA A 589 -8.60 -5.00 -7.18
CA ALA A 589 -8.75 -3.58 -7.49
C ALA A 589 -7.40 -2.84 -7.37
N TYR A 590 -6.60 -3.14 -6.35
CA TYR A 590 -5.31 -2.51 -6.09
C TYR A 590 -4.16 -3.32 -6.69
N ARG A 591 -3.83 -3.03 -7.93
CA ARG A 591 -2.80 -3.74 -8.70
C ARG A 591 -2.18 -2.82 -9.75
N MET A 592 -1.10 -3.31 -10.38
CA MET A 592 -0.43 -2.61 -11.49
C MET A 592 -1.43 -2.16 -12.56
N GLY A 593 -1.37 -0.88 -12.91
CA GLY A 593 -2.33 -0.22 -13.82
C GLY A 593 -3.47 0.52 -13.12
N GLN A 594 -3.58 0.47 -11.79
CA GLN A 594 -4.53 1.31 -11.04
C GLN A 594 -4.07 2.77 -11.09
N VAL A 595 -4.98 3.67 -11.45
CA VAL A 595 -4.70 5.11 -11.62
C VAL A 595 -5.38 6.00 -10.57
N ARG A 596 -6.21 5.40 -9.71
CA ARG A 596 -6.93 6.09 -8.62
C ARG A 596 -6.53 5.52 -7.27
N ASN A 597 -6.58 6.34 -6.23
CA ASN A 597 -6.49 5.84 -4.87
C ASN A 597 -7.59 4.80 -4.63
N VAL A 598 -7.22 3.66 -4.06
CA VAL A 598 -8.18 2.62 -3.72
C VAL A 598 -8.64 2.80 -2.27
N LEU A 599 -9.94 2.97 -2.10
CA LEU A 599 -10.59 3.13 -0.80
C LEU A 599 -11.18 1.80 -0.38
N VAL A 600 -10.76 1.27 0.75
CA VAL A 600 -11.26 0.00 1.31
C VAL A 600 -12.06 0.28 2.57
N TYR A 601 -13.31 -0.09 2.57
CA TYR A 601 -14.22 0.06 3.70
C TYR A 601 -14.57 -1.31 4.30
N ARG A 602 -14.23 -1.52 5.57
CA ARG A 602 -14.66 -2.70 6.34
C ARG A 602 -15.86 -2.32 7.18
N LEU A 603 -17.02 -2.89 6.87
CA LEU A 603 -18.25 -2.66 7.63
C LEU A 603 -18.26 -3.58 8.85
N LEU A 604 -18.13 -2.99 10.02
CA LEU A 604 -18.08 -3.68 11.30
C LEU A 604 -19.26 -3.24 12.17
N ALA A 605 -19.94 -4.17 12.79
CA ALA A 605 -21.00 -3.87 13.73
C ALA A 605 -20.44 -3.72 15.16
N MET A 606 -20.73 -2.60 15.80
CA MET A 606 -20.39 -2.39 17.20
C MET A 606 -21.20 -3.33 18.09
N ASP A 607 -20.65 -3.68 19.25
CA ASP A 607 -21.28 -4.54 20.25
C ASP A 607 -21.74 -5.91 19.69
N SER A 608 -20.89 -6.51 18.86
CA SER A 608 -21.18 -7.77 18.18
C SER A 608 -19.93 -8.65 17.99
N ILE A 609 -20.13 -9.82 17.42
CA ILE A 609 -19.04 -10.75 17.09
C ILE A 609 -18.01 -10.14 16.12
N ASP A 610 -18.37 -9.13 15.31
CA ASP A 610 -17.43 -8.44 14.42
C ASP A 610 -16.31 -7.75 15.19
N GLU A 611 -16.67 -7.10 16.29
CA GLU A 611 -15.71 -6.42 17.18
C GLU A 611 -14.76 -7.43 17.84
N ARG A 612 -15.30 -8.56 18.31
CA ARG A 612 -14.50 -9.64 18.91
C ARG A 612 -13.53 -10.29 17.92
N ILE A 613 -13.98 -10.50 16.68
CA ILE A 613 -13.13 -11.02 15.60
C ILE A 613 -12.02 -10.02 15.28
N ASP A 614 -12.34 -8.73 15.16
CA ASP A 614 -11.36 -7.68 14.85
C ASP A 614 -10.29 -7.55 15.95
N ASP A 615 -10.72 -7.61 17.21
CA ASP A 615 -9.81 -7.58 18.37
C ASP A 615 -8.89 -8.80 18.41
N LEU A 616 -9.44 -10.00 18.19
CA LEU A 616 -8.66 -11.23 18.18
C LEU A 616 -7.65 -11.25 17.01
N LEU A 617 -8.05 -10.79 15.83
CA LEU A 617 -7.13 -10.66 14.67
C LEU A 617 -6.02 -9.65 14.98
N ARG A 618 -6.35 -8.54 15.64
CA ARG A 618 -5.36 -7.53 16.05
C ARG A 618 -4.38 -8.07 17.09
N GLN A 619 -4.87 -8.80 18.08
CA GLN A 619 -4.01 -9.43 19.10
C GLN A 619 -3.05 -10.43 18.46
N LYS A 620 -3.56 -11.30 17.57
CA LYS A 620 -2.72 -12.28 16.86
C LYS A 620 -1.71 -11.63 15.93
N LYS A 621 -2.06 -10.53 15.28
CA LYS A 621 -1.11 -9.75 14.50
C LYS A 621 0.03 -9.23 15.38
N ILE A 622 -0.30 -8.68 16.55
CA ILE A 622 0.68 -8.19 17.51
C ILE A 622 1.58 -9.33 18.02
N GLU A 623 0.99 -10.49 18.36
CA GLU A 623 1.74 -11.68 18.76
C GLU A 623 2.72 -12.12 17.68
N PHE A 624 2.26 -12.17 16.45
CA PHE A 624 3.10 -12.55 15.31
C PHE A 624 4.24 -11.54 15.07
N ASP A 625 3.92 -10.23 15.09
CA ASP A 625 4.93 -9.16 14.93
C ASP A 625 5.99 -9.15 16.04
N LEU A 626 5.67 -9.68 17.21
CA LEU A 626 6.62 -9.84 18.31
C LEU A 626 7.57 -11.03 18.10
N PHE A 627 7.11 -12.10 17.43
CA PHE A 627 7.92 -13.30 17.17
C PHE A 627 8.67 -13.25 15.83
N ALA A 628 8.13 -12.54 14.86
CA ALA A 628 8.80 -12.27 13.60
C ALA A 628 9.61 -10.97 13.75
N ASP A 629 10.93 -11.07 13.88
CA ASP A 629 11.82 -9.93 13.63
C ASP A 629 11.33 -9.22 12.37
N SER A 630 11.35 -7.88 12.34
CA SER A 630 10.87 -6.92 11.34
C SER A 630 10.89 -7.32 9.84
N SER A 631 10.81 -8.60 9.56
CA SER A 631 10.56 -9.20 8.26
C SER A 631 9.06 -9.20 8.05
N ASP A 632 8.59 -8.32 7.39
CA ASP A 632 7.71 -8.12 6.24
C ASP A 632 6.54 -9.09 6.00
N SER A 633 6.36 -10.14 6.81
CA SER A 633 5.40 -11.22 6.64
C SER A 633 4.20 -11.18 7.57
N SER A 634 4.12 -10.18 8.43
CA SER A 634 3.20 -10.12 9.55
C SER A 634 1.73 -9.93 9.19
N ASP A 635 1.42 -9.35 8.03
CA ASP A 635 0.06 -8.94 7.71
C ASP A 635 -0.84 -10.05 7.12
N GLU A 636 -0.27 -11.16 6.65
CA GLU A 636 -1.02 -12.14 5.85
C GLU A 636 -1.24 -13.52 6.50
N SER A 637 -0.63 -13.79 7.65
CA SER A 637 -0.34 -15.18 8.02
C SER A 637 -1.21 -15.84 9.09
N PHE A 638 -2.12 -15.14 9.78
CA PHE A 638 -2.91 -15.87 10.79
C PHE A 638 -4.29 -16.23 10.31
N GLU A 639 -4.68 -17.42 10.69
CA GLU A 639 -5.99 -17.98 10.50
C GLU A 639 -6.63 -18.23 11.87
N LEU A 640 -7.84 -17.71 12.06
CA LEU A 640 -8.67 -18.12 13.20
C LEU A 640 -9.18 -19.52 12.91
N ASN A 641 -8.83 -20.48 13.74
CA ASN A 641 -9.30 -21.85 13.64
C ASN A 641 -10.68 -22.02 14.32
N ASP A 642 -11.32 -23.15 14.08
CA ASP A 642 -12.65 -23.46 14.62
C ASP A 642 -12.69 -23.44 16.17
N LEU A 643 -11.57 -23.70 16.85
CA LEU A 643 -11.48 -23.64 18.31
C LEU A 643 -11.66 -22.20 18.82
N HIS A 644 -10.93 -21.25 18.26
CA HIS A 644 -11.06 -19.83 18.62
C HIS A 644 -12.46 -19.29 18.32
N LEU A 645 -13.06 -19.73 17.22
CA LEU A 645 -14.41 -19.29 16.88
C LEU A 645 -15.44 -19.84 17.87
N ASN A 646 -15.27 -21.09 18.32
CA ASN A 646 -16.16 -21.69 19.32
C ASN A 646 -16.02 -20.99 20.68
N GLU A 647 -14.81 -20.64 21.11
CA GLU A 647 -14.57 -19.85 22.32
C GLU A 647 -15.29 -18.50 22.24
N LEU A 648 -15.11 -17.76 21.13
CA LEU A 648 -15.80 -16.48 20.92
C LEU A 648 -17.33 -16.61 20.96
N ILE A 649 -17.88 -17.70 20.44
CA ILE A 649 -19.33 -17.94 20.47
C ILE A 649 -19.83 -18.19 21.89
N GLU A 650 -19.12 -18.98 22.68
CA GLU A 650 -19.51 -19.23 24.08
C GLU A 650 -19.44 -17.95 24.91
N ASP A 651 -18.37 -17.19 24.76
CA ASP A 651 -18.22 -15.90 25.43
C ASP A 651 -19.37 -14.93 25.06
N GLU A 652 -19.75 -14.89 23.77
CA GLU A 652 -20.84 -14.03 23.32
C GLU A 652 -22.19 -14.50 23.81
N VAL A 653 -22.42 -15.81 23.90
CA VAL A 653 -23.64 -16.38 24.49
C VAL A 653 -23.75 -16.03 25.99
N GLU A 654 -22.65 -16.14 26.73
CA GLU A 654 -22.61 -15.77 28.16
C GLU A 654 -22.86 -14.27 28.34
N ARG A 655 -22.24 -13.43 27.48
CA ARG A 655 -22.43 -11.97 27.49
C ARG A 655 -23.90 -11.58 27.26
N ILE A 656 -24.55 -12.10 26.23
CA ILE A 656 -25.94 -11.77 25.93
C ILE A 656 -26.88 -12.27 27.05
N ARG A 657 -26.62 -13.44 27.64
CA ARG A 657 -27.38 -13.92 28.79
C ARG A 657 -27.25 -12.99 30.00
N ALA A 658 -26.04 -12.52 30.27
CA ALA A 658 -25.80 -11.60 31.37
C ALA A 658 -26.49 -10.24 31.15
N ILE A 659 -26.47 -9.70 29.94
CA ILE A 659 -27.19 -8.46 29.56
C ILE A 659 -28.70 -8.60 29.83
N ARG A 660 -29.29 -9.75 29.46
CA ARG A 660 -30.72 -9.99 29.69
C ARG A 660 -31.05 -10.15 31.16
N SER A 661 -30.20 -10.78 31.95
CA SER A 661 -30.38 -10.92 33.38
C SER A 661 -30.40 -9.57 34.10
N MET A 662 -29.77 -8.55 33.55
CA MET A 662 -29.75 -7.16 34.05
C MET A 662 -30.88 -6.28 33.46
N GLY A 663 -31.88 -6.86 32.80
CA GLY A 663 -33.05 -6.14 32.31
C GLY A 663 -33.00 -5.73 30.85
N GLY A 664 -31.99 -6.17 30.07
CA GLY A 664 -31.94 -6.01 28.63
C GLY A 664 -31.80 -4.57 28.12
N SER A 665 -31.58 -3.60 29.00
CA SER A 665 -31.46 -2.18 28.62
C SER A 665 -30.11 -1.88 27.99
N LYS A 666 -30.02 -0.83 27.18
CA LYS A 666 -28.71 -0.32 26.68
C LYS A 666 -27.71 -0.12 27.83
N ALA A 667 -28.16 0.41 28.98
CA ALA A 667 -27.33 0.58 30.18
C ALA A 667 -26.77 -0.76 30.73
N ALA A 668 -27.56 -1.86 30.66
CA ALA A 668 -27.10 -3.18 31.08
C ALA A 668 -26.01 -3.77 30.16
N ARG A 669 -26.04 -3.44 28.89
CA ARG A 669 -25.01 -3.86 27.92
C ARG A 669 -23.66 -3.26 28.24
N TYR A 670 -23.62 -1.97 28.63
CA TYR A 670 -22.39 -1.26 28.98
C TYR A 670 -21.90 -1.56 30.41
N ALA A 671 -22.71 -2.13 31.30
CA ALA A 671 -22.31 -2.46 32.67
C ALA A 671 -21.52 -3.78 32.79
N LEU A 672 -21.55 -4.64 31.77
CA LEU A 672 -20.91 -5.97 31.79
C LEU A 672 -19.54 -6.00 31.06
N GLU A 673 -19.17 -4.95 30.41
CA GLU A 673 -17.84 -4.90 29.79
C GLU A 673 -16.77 -4.47 30.80
N PRO A 674 -15.63 -5.18 30.84
CA PRO A 674 -14.53 -4.75 31.70
C PRO A 674 -14.02 -3.41 31.18
N GLU A 675 -14.25 -2.36 31.96
CA GLU A 675 -13.71 -1.01 31.77
C GLU A 675 -13.47 -0.58 30.31
N GLY A 676 -14.49 0.01 29.66
CA GLY A 676 -14.27 0.86 28.52
C GLY A 676 -14.97 0.53 27.22
N VAL A 677 -16.28 0.75 27.12
CA VAL A 677 -17.03 0.72 25.85
C VAL A 677 -17.58 2.08 25.43
N GLY A 678 -17.43 3.11 26.20
CA GLY A 678 -17.36 4.44 25.60
C GLY A 678 -16.00 4.60 24.96
N CYS A 679 -15.90 5.15 23.76
CA CYS A 679 -14.60 5.46 23.21
C CYS A 679 -13.87 6.51 24.07
N SER A 680 -12.55 6.47 24.10
CA SER A 680 -11.80 7.53 24.75
C SER A 680 -12.01 8.86 24.01
N ALA A 681 -11.88 9.96 24.74
CA ALA A 681 -11.99 11.31 24.14
C ALA A 681 -11.12 11.49 22.89
N SER A 682 -9.92 10.90 22.87
CA SER A 682 -9.02 10.92 21.71
C SER A 682 -9.51 10.07 20.54
N GLN A 683 -10.13 8.93 20.80
CA GLN A 683 -10.76 8.10 19.76
C GLN A 683 -12.00 8.81 19.20
N ARG A 684 -12.81 9.40 20.09
CA ARG A 684 -14.01 10.16 19.68
C ARG A 684 -13.65 11.34 18.78
N ALA A 685 -12.62 12.11 19.13
CA ALA A 685 -12.15 13.23 18.32
C ALA A 685 -11.71 12.82 16.90
N LYS A 686 -11.20 11.60 16.75
CA LYS A 686 -10.82 11.04 15.44
C LYS A 686 -12.01 10.49 14.66
N ALA A 687 -12.99 9.93 15.35
CA ALA A 687 -14.13 9.22 14.73
C ALA A 687 -15.25 10.18 14.28
N VAL A 688 -15.41 11.32 14.94
CA VAL A 688 -16.49 12.27 14.62
C VAL A 688 -16.22 12.99 13.31
N PRO A 689 -17.14 12.94 12.33
CA PRO A 689 -17.07 13.79 11.15
C PRO A 689 -17.09 15.26 11.55
N GLN A 690 -16.10 16.00 11.13
CA GLN A 690 -16.00 17.43 11.45
C GLN A 690 -16.32 18.29 10.22
N PRO A 691 -16.98 19.45 10.37
CA PRO A 691 -17.21 20.39 9.28
C PRO A 691 -15.87 20.81 8.61
N GLU A 692 -15.95 21.43 7.45
CA GLU A 692 -14.78 21.96 6.77
C GLU A 692 -14.07 22.99 7.67
N GLY A 693 -12.81 22.71 8.02
CA GLY A 693 -12.04 23.50 8.97
C GLY A 693 -12.10 23.01 10.43
N GLY A 694 -12.98 22.06 10.77
CA GLY A 694 -13.18 21.52 12.13
C GLY A 694 -14.21 22.29 12.95
N TYR A 695 -14.68 21.70 14.04
CA TYR A 695 -15.52 22.39 15.03
C TYR A 695 -14.82 23.62 15.63
N LEU A 696 -13.54 23.49 15.92
CA LEU A 696 -12.66 24.58 16.29
C LEU A 696 -11.44 24.59 15.38
N SER A 697 -11.41 25.55 14.46
CA SER A 697 -10.29 25.64 13.52
C SER A 697 -9.00 26.08 14.23
N PRO A 698 -7.87 25.39 14.07
CA PRO A 698 -6.59 25.85 14.61
C PRO A 698 -6.19 27.25 14.13
N ARG A 699 -6.74 27.74 13.03
CA ARG A 699 -6.42 29.04 12.42
C ARG A 699 -6.98 30.23 13.22
N ILE A 700 -8.04 30.02 14.04
CA ILE A 700 -8.63 31.07 14.85
C ILE A 700 -8.00 31.16 16.25
N MET A 701 -7.15 30.17 16.60
CA MET A 701 -6.42 30.22 17.87
C MET A 701 -5.23 31.17 17.78
N ASN A 702 -4.95 31.84 18.89
CA ASN A 702 -3.76 32.67 19.03
C ASN A 702 -2.52 31.81 19.13
N VAL A 703 -1.52 32.05 18.29
CA VAL A 703 -0.26 31.30 18.26
C VAL A 703 0.86 32.14 18.86
N SER A 704 1.55 31.59 19.84
CA SER A 704 2.69 32.22 20.50
C SER A 704 3.82 31.21 20.72
N ARG A 705 5.00 31.70 21.12
CA ARG A 705 6.12 30.82 21.49
C ARG A 705 6.01 30.36 22.95
N MET A 706 6.35 29.09 23.20
CA MET A 706 6.47 28.57 24.57
C MET A 706 7.60 29.26 25.35
N THR A 707 8.73 29.46 24.68
CA THR A 707 9.93 30.08 25.25
C THR A 707 10.66 30.90 24.18
N ASP A 708 11.44 31.88 24.63
CA ASP A 708 12.25 32.72 23.74
C ASP A 708 13.60 32.08 23.39
N ASP A 709 13.78 30.77 23.69
CA ASP A 709 14.99 30.05 23.35
C ASP A 709 15.17 29.87 21.82
N SER A 710 16.43 29.84 21.39
CA SER A 710 16.83 29.61 20.01
C SER A 710 17.31 28.18 19.76
N PHE A 711 17.04 27.25 20.69
CA PHE A 711 17.50 25.88 20.55
C PHE A 711 16.73 25.16 19.44
N GLU A 712 17.44 24.64 18.47
CA GLU A 712 16.90 23.72 17.47
C GLU A 712 16.98 22.28 17.95
N LEU A 713 15.92 21.50 17.73
CA LEU A 713 15.94 20.07 18.03
C LEU A 713 16.86 19.35 17.04
N ARG A 714 17.63 18.39 17.56
CA ARG A 714 18.59 17.61 16.75
C ARG A 714 17.88 16.60 15.89
N GLN A 715 18.36 16.40 14.68
CA GLN A 715 17.91 15.33 13.80
C GLN A 715 18.52 13.99 14.20
N GLY A 716 17.89 12.87 13.80
CA GLY A 716 18.39 11.53 14.04
C GLY A 716 17.96 10.93 15.38
N GLU A 717 16.75 11.24 15.86
CA GLU A 717 16.13 10.48 16.96
C GLU A 717 15.95 9.02 16.53
N ASN A 718 16.35 8.08 17.41
CA ASN A 718 16.21 6.64 17.17
C ASN A 718 15.09 5.99 18.01
N ILE A 719 14.30 6.79 18.73
CA ILE A 719 13.18 6.33 19.56
C ILE A 719 11.86 6.75 18.91
N SER A 720 10.86 5.90 19.00
CA SER A 720 9.53 6.18 18.43
C SER A 720 8.93 7.47 18.99
N ALA A 721 8.16 8.19 18.17
CA ALA A 721 7.54 9.45 18.56
C ALA A 721 6.61 9.31 19.79
N ASN A 722 5.95 8.16 19.93
CA ASN A 722 5.06 7.86 21.06
C ASN A 722 5.85 7.75 22.38
N LEU A 723 6.94 7.00 22.42
CA LEU A 723 7.78 6.87 23.60
C LEU A 723 8.42 8.22 23.99
N ILE A 724 8.88 9.01 23.02
CA ILE A 724 9.37 10.37 23.24
C ILE A 724 8.27 11.25 23.85
N GLY A 725 7.04 11.18 23.28
CA GLY A 725 5.90 11.95 23.77
C GLY A 725 5.55 11.63 25.22
N MET A 726 5.43 10.36 25.56
CA MET A 726 5.16 9.90 26.92
C MET A 726 6.29 10.29 27.90
N ALA A 727 7.54 10.13 27.47
CA ALA A 727 8.68 10.54 28.31
C ALA A 727 8.71 12.05 28.56
N VAL A 728 8.36 12.88 27.57
CA VAL A 728 8.26 14.34 27.75
C VAL A 728 7.15 14.69 28.73
N ASP A 729 5.97 14.08 28.57
CA ASP A 729 4.83 14.32 29.46
C ASP A 729 5.17 13.91 30.92
N TYR A 730 5.61 12.69 31.15
CA TYR A 730 5.88 12.18 32.48
C TYR A 730 7.07 12.88 33.18
N LEU A 731 8.13 13.20 32.43
CA LEU A 731 9.22 14.02 32.96
C LEU A 731 8.76 15.45 33.25
N THR A 732 7.85 16.02 32.49
CA THR A 732 7.27 17.33 32.80
C THR A 732 6.49 17.27 34.11
N ARG A 733 5.64 16.26 34.33
CA ARG A 733 4.91 16.04 35.60
C ARG A 733 5.87 15.92 36.79
N PHE A 734 6.94 15.14 36.62
CA PHE A 734 7.97 15.03 37.64
C PHE A 734 8.65 16.38 37.94
N MET A 735 9.01 17.14 36.91
CA MET A 735 9.69 18.44 37.06
C MET A 735 8.82 19.54 37.66
N ILE A 736 7.49 19.45 37.53
CA ILE A 736 6.54 20.38 38.16
C ILE A 736 6.15 19.98 39.61
N GLY A 737 6.69 18.87 40.13
CA GLY A 737 6.56 18.48 41.52
C GLY A 737 5.82 17.19 41.82
N ASP A 738 5.36 16.43 40.82
CA ASP A 738 4.82 15.09 41.08
C ASP A 738 5.94 14.13 41.47
N SER A 739 5.66 13.12 42.32
CA SER A 739 6.63 12.06 42.61
C SER A 739 6.85 11.18 41.35
N VAL A 740 8.00 10.51 41.25
CA VAL A 740 8.29 9.61 40.12
C VAL A 740 7.21 8.52 40.02
N GLU A 741 6.76 7.98 41.15
CA GLU A 741 5.73 6.94 41.21
C GLU A 741 4.39 7.45 40.65
N LYS A 742 4.03 8.70 40.94
CA LYS A 742 2.80 9.33 40.44
C LYS A 742 2.93 9.65 38.95
N ALA A 743 4.03 10.29 38.56
CA ALA A 743 4.25 10.71 37.17
C ALA A 743 4.32 9.51 36.19
N PHE A 744 4.91 8.37 36.62
CA PHE A 744 5.07 7.15 35.86
C PHE A 744 4.14 6.02 36.30
N SER A 745 2.99 6.33 36.90
CA SER A 745 2.06 5.34 37.48
C SER A 745 1.57 4.32 36.42
N ILE A 746 1.32 4.74 35.18
CA ILE A 746 0.91 3.87 34.07
C ILE A 746 2.04 2.89 33.74
N SER A 747 3.27 3.37 33.60
CA SER A 747 4.45 2.53 33.32
C SER A 747 4.69 1.50 34.43
N LEU A 748 4.59 1.92 35.69
CA LEU A 748 4.76 1.02 36.84
C LEU A 748 3.66 -0.04 36.92
N ARG A 749 2.40 0.33 36.62
CA ARG A 749 1.29 -0.61 36.48
C ARG A 749 1.54 -1.61 35.34
N GLY A 750 2.03 -1.15 34.18
CA GLY A 750 2.35 -2.01 33.05
C GLY A 750 3.46 -3.02 33.37
N ALA A 751 4.49 -2.60 34.11
CA ALA A 751 5.53 -3.51 34.58
C ALA A 751 5.01 -4.57 35.57
N SER A 752 4.04 -4.20 36.42
CA SER A 752 3.39 -5.15 37.34
C SER A 752 2.61 -6.23 36.59
N MET A 753 1.94 -5.88 35.49
CA MET A 753 1.18 -6.83 34.68
C MET A 753 2.04 -7.95 34.07
N ILE A 754 3.34 -7.70 33.87
CA ILE A 754 4.30 -8.67 33.30
C ILE A 754 5.38 -9.13 34.32
N GLN A 755 5.16 -8.86 35.60
CA GLN A 755 6.05 -9.26 36.71
C GLN A 755 7.48 -8.67 36.63
N GLU A 756 7.65 -7.52 36.01
CA GLU A 756 8.95 -6.80 35.89
C GLU A 756 9.07 -5.59 36.84
N GLU A 757 8.33 -5.60 37.95
CA GLU A 757 8.32 -4.49 38.94
C GLU A 757 9.71 -4.12 39.46
N SER A 758 10.58 -5.07 39.65
CA SER A 758 11.95 -4.84 40.18
C SER A 758 12.78 -4.01 39.19
N THR A 759 12.69 -4.29 37.89
CA THR A 759 13.35 -3.54 36.80
C THR A 759 12.76 -2.13 36.70
N ALA A 760 11.43 -2.00 36.71
CA ALA A 760 10.75 -0.73 36.65
C ALA A 760 11.08 0.17 37.86
N LYS A 761 11.09 -0.38 39.09
CA LYS A 761 11.52 0.36 40.32
C LYS A 761 12.99 0.82 40.24
N ARG A 762 13.88 0.01 39.67
CA ARG A 762 15.27 0.40 39.45
C ARG A 762 15.41 1.55 38.45
N LEU A 763 14.62 1.54 37.34
CA LEU A 763 14.56 2.61 36.37
C LEU A 763 13.99 3.88 36.98
N ALA A 764 12.89 3.78 37.73
CA ALA A 764 12.25 4.89 38.43
C ALA A 764 13.20 5.56 39.42
N ALA A 765 13.93 4.78 40.23
CA ALA A 765 14.95 5.29 41.16
C ALA A 765 16.14 5.98 40.44
N GLY A 766 16.32 5.73 39.16
CA GLY A 766 17.31 6.38 38.30
C GLY A 766 16.90 7.77 37.83
N ILE A 767 15.63 8.15 37.97
CA ILE A 767 15.07 9.45 37.51
C ILE A 767 15.22 10.46 38.67
N LYS A 768 16.16 11.42 38.50
CA LYS A 768 16.46 12.44 39.52
C LYS A 768 16.39 13.87 38.98
N GLY A 769 16.16 14.01 37.65
CA GLY A 769 16.16 15.30 37.00
C GLY A 769 16.19 15.14 35.48
N LEU A 770 16.82 16.09 34.77
CA LEU A 770 16.95 16.12 33.31
C LEU A 770 18.38 15.81 32.84
N ASP A 771 19.17 15.11 33.62
CA ASP A 771 20.45 14.58 33.16
C ASP A 771 20.24 13.39 32.18
N SER A 772 21.30 13.01 31.45
CA SER A 772 21.18 12.00 30.41
C SER A 772 20.77 10.63 30.92
N ARG A 773 21.16 10.27 32.15
CA ARG A 773 20.79 9.01 32.77
C ARG A 773 19.32 8.98 33.18
N SER A 774 18.85 10.07 33.81
CA SER A 774 17.45 10.22 34.18
C SER A 774 16.53 10.15 32.96
N ILE A 775 16.86 10.87 31.87
CA ILE A 775 16.05 10.87 30.64
C ILE A 775 16.07 9.48 29.98
N SER A 776 17.24 8.81 29.92
CA SER A 776 17.31 7.44 29.41
C SER A 776 16.48 6.47 30.24
N SER A 777 16.51 6.57 31.55
CA SER A 777 15.67 5.74 32.44
C SER A 777 14.19 6.02 32.24
N ALA A 778 13.79 7.28 32.06
CA ALA A 778 12.41 7.69 31.79
C ALA A 778 11.91 7.11 30.46
N ILE A 779 12.68 7.23 29.37
CA ILE A 779 12.31 6.66 28.06
C ILE A 779 12.20 5.13 28.14
N LYS A 780 13.09 4.45 28.85
CA LYS A 780 12.97 3.00 29.06
C LYS A 780 11.73 2.65 29.86
N LEU A 781 11.46 3.39 30.92
CA LEU A 781 10.32 3.14 31.81
C LEU A 781 8.98 3.29 31.06
N THR A 782 8.84 4.28 30.16
CA THR A 782 7.63 4.42 29.33
C THR A 782 7.40 3.25 28.38
N GLY A 783 8.38 2.39 28.15
CA GLY A 783 8.21 1.15 27.38
C GLY A 783 7.18 0.19 27.99
N TYR A 784 6.94 0.26 29.29
CA TYR A 784 5.90 -0.55 29.96
C TYR A 784 4.47 -0.05 29.76
N ASP A 785 4.27 1.19 29.31
CA ASP A 785 2.92 1.74 29.06
C ASP A 785 2.12 0.92 28.07
N VAL A 786 2.81 0.29 27.13
CA VAL A 786 2.19 -0.56 26.12
C VAL A 786 1.39 -1.71 26.74
N CYS A 787 1.84 -2.23 27.89
CA CYS A 787 1.14 -3.32 28.58
C CYS A 787 -0.26 -2.91 29.06
N VAL A 788 -0.39 -1.64 29.49
CA VAL A 788 -1.69 -1.07 29.94
C VAL A 788 -2.55 -0.61 28.76
N ARG A 789 -1.93 -0.01 27.74
CA ARG A 789 -2.64 0.66 26.64
C ARG A 789 -2.99 -0.28 25.48
N ALA A 790 -2.17 -1.31 25.25
CA ALA A 790 -2.30 -2.22 24.09
C ALA A 790 -2.21 -3.70 24.46
N GLY A 791 -2.13 -4.01 25.75
CA GLY A 791 -1.99 -5.38 26.29
C GLY A 791 -0.54 -5.85 26.43
N THR A 792 -0.37 -6.87 27.28
CA THR A 792 0.96 -7.40 27.65
C THR A 792 1.68 -8.07 26.47
N SER A 793 0.94 -8.57 25.47
CA SER A 793 1.47 -9.15 24.24
C SER A 793 2.26 -8.16 23.39
N SER A 794 2.01 -6.86 23.54
CA SER A 794 2.70 -5.79 22.79
C SER A 794 3.99 -5.30 23.45
N TYR A 795 4.38 -5.89 24.58
CA TYR A 795 5.57 -5.48 25.33
C TYR A 795 6.87 -5.93 24.63
N LYS A 796 7.82 -5.00 24.55
CA LYS A 796 9.21 -5.30 24.17
C LYS A 796 10.13 -5.02 25.35
N PRO A 797 11.14 -5.89 25.61
CA PRO A 797 12.04 -5.68 26.74
C PRO A 797 12.62 -4.27 26.75
N VAL A 798 12.45 -3.56 27.86
CA VAL A 798 12.88 -2.15 28.01
C VAL A 798 14.40 -1.99 27.91
N GLU A 799 15.17 -3.07 28.06
CA GLU A 799 16.61 -3.12 27.83
C GLU A 799 16.98 -2.79 26.39
N LEU A 800 16.12 -3.17 25.42
CA LEU A 800 16.33 -2.91 24.00
C LEU A 800 16.09 -1.44 23.62
N ILE A 801 15.49 -0.65 24.51
CA ILE A 801 15.27 0.78 24.29
C ILE A 801 16.56 1.52 24.65
N GLU A 802 17.37 1.85 23.64
CA GLU A 802 18.64 2.56 23.84
C GLU A 802 18.60 3.96 23.17
N PRO A 803 18.16 5.00 23.90
CA PRO A 803 18.06 6.33 23.31
C PRO A 803 19.45 6.92 23.02
N ASN A 804 19.62 7.42 21.79
CA ASN A 804 20.84 8.11 21.37
C ASN A 804 20.90 9.55 21.89
N LYS A 805 22.06 10.22 21.70
CA LYS A 805 22.24 11.61 22.15
C LYS A 805 21.20 12.59 21.59
N PRO A 806 20.84 12.56 20.29
CA PRO A 806 19.73 13.40 19.77
C PRO A 806 18.42 13.20 20.51
N SER A 807 17.98 11.95 20.75
CA SER A 807 16.74 11.64 21.46
C SER A 807 16.74 12.20 22.88
N ILE A 808 17.83 12.00 23.61
CA ILE A 808 17.97 12.52 25.00
C ILE A 808 17.96 14.05 25.03
N GLU A 809 18.68 14.71 24.11
CA GLU A 809 18.77 16.16 24.09
C GLU A 809 17.43 16.80 23.70
N ASN A 810 16.73 16.21 22.74
CA ASN A 810 15.42 16.69 22.32
C ASN A 810 14.37 16.56 23.43
N VAL A 811 14.34 15.46 24.17
CA VAL A 811 13.48 15.30 25.35
C VAL A 811 13.80 16.38 26.39
N ARG A 812 15.08 16.60 26.67
CA ARG A 812 15.54 17.63 27.63
C ARG A 812 15.03 19.03 27.22
N ILE A 813 15.17 19.42 25.97
CA ILE A 813 14.73 20.72 25.46
C ILE A 813 13.21 20.83 25.57
N MET A 814 12.48 19.79 25.12
CA MET A 814 11.01 19.81 25.15
C MET A 814 10.46 19.91 26.57
N VAL A 815 10.99 19.14 27.51
CA VAL A 815 10.57 19.23 28.93
C VAL A 815 10.86 20.62 29.51
N LYS A 816 12.05 21.17 29.25
CA LYS A 816 12.39 22.54 29.70
C LYS A 816 11.43 23.58 29.17
N ARG A 817 11.07 23.52 27.89
CA ARG A 817 10.08 24.42 27.27
C ARG A 817 8.73 24.32 27.93
N THR A 818 8.26 23.08 28.18
CA THR A 818 6.96 22.84 28.80
C THR A 818 6.91 23.35 30.25
N VAL A 819 7.92 23.05 31.05
CA VAL A 819 8.01 23.56 32.43
C VAL A 819 8.07 25.08 32.44
N SER A 820 8.94 25.69 31.65
CA SER A 820 9.03 27.19 31.59
C SER A 820 7.74 27.85 31.14
N HIS A 821 6.98 27.18 30.25
CA HIS A 821 5.66 27.70 29.85
C HIS A 821 4.68 27.69 31.04
N PHE A 822 4.58 26.57 31.75
CA PHE A 822 3.68 26.45 32.89
C PHE A 822 4.05 27.37 34.05
N ASP A 823 5.35 27.58 34.28
CA ASP A 823 5.81 28.57 35.28
C ASP A 823 5.29 29.98 34.94
N ARG A 824 5.31 30.36 33.65
CA ARG A 824 4.75 31.65 33.19
C ARG A 824 3.22 31.71 33.30
N CYS A 825 2.53 30.57 33.21
CA CYS A 825 1.09 30.48 33.41
C CYS A 825 0.67 30.46 34.89
N GLY A 826 1.60 30.66 35.82
CA GLY A 826 1.30 30.67 37.28
C GLY A 826 1.33 29.29 37.93
N GLY A 827 1.91 28.31 37.27
CA GLY A 827 2.07 26.94 37.74
C GLY A 827 0.89 26.02 37.37
N VAL A 828 1.15 24.72 37.45
CA VAL A 828 0.14 23.66 37.24
C VAL A 828 -0.55 23.36 38.56
N ILE A 829 -1.87 23.37 38.57
CA ILE A 829 -2.69 23.02 39.76
C ILE A 829 -2.90 21.51 39.79
N ARG A 830 -3.19 20.90 38.65
CA ARG A 830 -3.45 19.47 38.54
C ARG A 830 -2.85 18.94 37.23
N SER A 831 -2.22 17.78 37.31
CA SER A 831 -1.80 16.94 36.18
C SER A 831 -2.62 15.64 36.13
N MET A 832 -2.67 14.93 35.05
CA MET A 832 -3.49 13.72 34.84
C MET A 832 -4.97 13.97 35.17
N LEU A 833 -5.60 14.77 34.34
CA LEU A 833 -6.99 15.18 34.54
C LEU A 833 -7.95 14.03 34.24
N ILE A 834 -8.79 13.69 35.20
CA ILE A 834 -9.93 12.79 35.03
C ILE A 834 -11.22 13.61 35.25
N PHE A 835 -12.33 13.14 34.72
CA PHE A 835 -13.59 13.88 34.70
C PHE A 835 -14.75 13.10 35.35
N PRO A 836 -14.66 12.73 36.62
CA PRO A 836 -15.68 11.91 37.29
C PRO A 836 -17.05 12.61 37.27
N GLY A 837 -18.07 11.86 36.80
CA GLY A 837 -19.43 12.40 36.61
C GLY A 837 -19.63 13.17 35.29
N GLY A 838 -18.56 13.47 34.56
CA GLY A 838 -18.63 14.11 33.25
C GLY A 838 -18.57 13.16 32.06
N TYR A 839 -18.25 11.90 32.28
CA TYR A 839 -18.28 10.89 31.22
C TYR A 839 -19.69 10.53 30.80
N THR A 840 -19.86 10.15 29.54
CA THR A 840 -21.13 9.72 28.95
C THR A 840 -21.00 8.31 28.38
N GLU A 841 -22.12 7.74 27.95
CA GLU A 841 -22.10 6.48 27.21
C GLU A 841 -21.29 6.58 25.89
N THR A 842 -21.18 7.77 25.32
CA THR A 842 -20.41 8.03 24.08
C THR A 842 -18.93 8.24 24.33
N VAL A 843 -18.57 8.95 25.40
CA VAL A 843 -17.19 9.24 25.79
C VAL A 843 -16.99 8.77 27.22
N SER A 844 -16.50 7.54 27.38
CA SER A 844 -16.40 6.88 28.69
C SER A 844 -15.05 7.06 29.39
N SER A 845 -14.04 7.49 28.66
CA SER A 845 -12.70 7.73 29.21
C SER A 845 -11.99 8.91 28.53
N GLY A 846 -11.04 9.49 29.22
CA GLY A 846 -10.22 10.55 28.68
C GLY A 846 -9.33 11.14 29.77
N ASP A 847 -8.05 11.23 29.49
CA ASP A 847 -7.05 11.79 30.38
C ASP A 847 -6.60 13.12 29.79
N GLY A 848 -7.03 14.24 30.39
CA GLY A 848 -6.47 15.55 30.08
C GLY A 848 -5.09 15.71 30.72
N ASP A 849 -4.23 16.55 30.14
CA ASP A 849 -2.84 16.62 30.57
C ASP A 849 -2.64 17.57 31.77
N TYR A 850 -2.98 18.85 31.63
CA TYR A 850 -2.64 19.85 32.65
C TYR A 850 -3.73 20.89 32.86
N LEU A 851 -3.91 21.27 34.12
CA LEU A 851 -4.78 22.35 34.52
C LEU A 851 -3.96 23.43 35.25
N THR A 852 -4.03 24.67 34.78
CA THR A 852 -3.57 25.86 35.50
C THR A 852 -4.77 26.61 36.10
N ARG A 853 -4.55 27.71 36.80
CA ARG A 853 -5.60 28.45 37.52
C ARG A 853 -6.82 28.82 36.67
N ASP A 854 -6.61 29.12 35.39
CA ASP A 854 -7.62 29.67 34.51
C ASP A 854 -7.59 29.02 33.08
N ALA A 855 -6.76 27.99 32.89
CA ALA A 855 -6.62 27.36 31.59
C ALA A 855 -6.47 25.82 31.68
N LEU A 856 -7.07 25.16 30.70
CA LEU A 856 -6.87 23.73 30.43
C LEU A 856 -5.89 23.56 29.24
N TRP A 857 -4.91 22.71 29.42
CA TRP A 857 -3.82 22.49 28.45
C TRP A 857 -3.70 21.04 28.07
N ASP A 858 -3.51 20.80 26.76
CA ASP A 858 -3.18 19.48 26.21
C ASP A 858 -1.82 19.53 25.51
N LEU A 859 -0.96 18.54 25.77
CA LEU A 859 0.43 18.52 25.35
C LEU A 859 0.59 17.65 24.08
N LYS A 860 1.15 18.22 23.04
CA LYS A 860 1.43 17.54 21.78
C LYS A 860 2.93 17.60 21.46
N THR A 861 3.54 16.48 21.11
CA THR A 861 4.97 16.40 20.74
C THR A 861 5.18 16.10 19.25
N SER A 862 4.16 16.34 18.45
CA SER A 862 4.15 16.08 17.00
C SER A 862 5.12 16.99 16.23
N LYS A 863 5.72 16.46 15.18
CA LYS A 863 6.46 17.26 14.18
C LYS A 863 5.55 18.08 13.27
N LYS A 864 4.25 17.78 13.26
CA LYS A 864 3.23 18.50 12.50
C LYS A 864 2.56 19.56 13.40
N ARG A 865 2.08 20.61 12.79
CA ARG A 865 1.24 21.61 13.47
C ARG A 865 -0.06 20.98 13.96
N ILE A 866 -0.68 21.64 14.93
CA ILE A 866 -1.96 21.24 15.52
C ILE A 866 -3.05 21.10 14.45
N SER A 867 -3.82 20.03 14.57
CA SER A 867 -4.90 19.66 13.65
C SER A 867 -6.28 19.94 14.25
N LYS A 868 -7.32 19.87 13.41
CA LYS A 868 -8.72 19.95 13.86
C LYS A 868 -9.13 18.81 14.81
N ILE A 869 -8.42 17.70 14.78
CA ILE A 869 -8.63 16.57 15.71
C ILE A 869 -8.13 16.96 17.11
N ASP A 870 -6.97 17.61 17.19
CA ASP A 870 -6.39 18.04 18.47
C ASP A 870 -7.25 19.10 19.15
N THR A 871 -7.80 20.04 18.38
CA THR A 871 -8.70 21.08 18.92
C THR A 871 -10.03 20.50 19.37
N LEU A 872 -10.58 19.49 18.66
CA LEU A 872 -11.79 18.80 19.10
C LEU A 872 -11.54 18.00 20.37
N GLN A 873 -10.41 17.30 20.49
CA GLN A 873 -10.01 16.58 21.69
C GLN A 873 -9.95 17.52 22.92
N LEU A 874 -9.36 18.69 22.76
CA LEU A 874 -9.29 19.72 23.80
C LEU A 874 -10.68 20.21 24.23
N LEU A 875 -11.59 20.43 23.27
CA LEU A 875 -12.98 20.80 23.57
C LEU A 875 -13.72 19.69 24.33
N ILE A 876 -13.53 18.43 23.93
CA ILE A 876 -14.12 17.28 24.62
C ILE A 876 -13.64 17.25 26.08
N TYR A 877 -12.35 17.35 26.35
CA TYR A 877 -11.80 17.38 27.71
C TYR A 877 -12.39 18.49 28.54
N TRP A 878 -12.49 19.70 28.01
CA TRP A 878 -13.08 20.82 28.73
C TRP A 878 -14.58 20.59 29.02
N ARG A 879 -15.36 20.11 28.05
CA ARG A 879 -16.79 19.83 28.27
C ARG A 879 -17.02 18.72 29.29
N LEU A 880 -16.24 17.63 29.23
CA LEU A 880 -16.25 16.59 30.27
C LEU A 880 -15.94 17.18 31.65
N GLY A 881 -14.98 18.08 31.73
CA GLY A 881 -14.64 18.74 33.00
C GLY A 881 -15.76 19.63 33.52
N VAL A 882 -16.40 20.41 32.64
CA VAL A 882 -17.51 21.29 33.05
C VAL A 882 -18.72 20.52 33.61
N HIS A 883 -18.96 19.33 33.05
CA HIS A 883 -20.04 18.43 33.53
C HIS A 883 -19.59 17.47 34.63
N SER A 884 -18.31 17.50 35.02
CA SER A 884 -17.80 16.69 36.12
C SER A 884 -18.22 17.26 37.49
N ILE A 885 -17.98 16.45 38.54
CA ILE A 885 -18.18 16.88 39.94
C ILE A 885 -17.18 17.93 40.41
N ASP A 886 -16.07 18.11 39.66
CA ASP A 886 -14.98 19.02 40.02
C ASP A 886 -15.29 20.44 39.55
N GLU A 887 -15.53 21.38 40.49
CA GLU A 887 -15.90 22.77 40.15
C GLU A 887 -14.78 23.58 39.53
N GLU A 888 -13.52 23.16 39.62
CA GLU A 888 -12.36 23.82 39.06
C GLU A 888 -12.46 24.03 37.54
N TYR A 889 -13.05 23.06 36.82
CA TYR A 889 -13.21 23.15 35.37
C TYR A 889 -14.19 24.25 34.90
N ARG A 890 -15.13 24.68 35.80
CA ARG A 890 -16.09 25.74 35.49
C ARG A 890 -15.46 27.15 35.55
N GLN A 891 -14.26 27.26 36.15
CA GLN A 891 -13.52 28.52 36.31
C GLN A 891 -12.53 28.77 35.18
N ILE A 892 -12.36 27.79 34.27
CA ILE A 892 -11.47 27.90 33.14
C ILE A 892 -11.94 29.00 32.17
N LYS A 893 -10.99 29.82 31.72
CA LYS A 893 -11.22 30.92 30.77
C LYS A 893 -10.53 30.70 29.44
N THR A 894 -9.52 29.87 29.43
CA THR A 894 -8.65 29.65 28.26
C THR A 894 -8.50 28.16 27.98
N LEU A 895 -8.56 27.78 26.70
CA LEU A 895 -8.21 26.47 26.22
C LEU A 895 -6.91 26.55 25.44
N GLY A 896 -5.97 25.62 25.67
CA GLY A 896 -4.67 25.71 25.06
C GLY A 896 -4.06 24.36 24.66
N LEU A 897 -3.27 24.37 23.60
CA LEU A 897 -2.48 23.28 23.08
C LEU A 897 -1.01 23.67 23.06
N CYS A 898 -0.18 22.88 23.70
CA CYS A 898 1.26 23.10 23.78
C CYS A 898 2.02 22.14 22.88
N ASN A 899 2.87 22.64 21.99
CA ASN A 899 3.79 21.80 21.22
C ASN A 899 5.25 22.22 21.46
N PRO A 900 5.93 21.62 22.46
CA PRO A 900 7.32 21.97 22.79
C PRO A 900 8.30 21.56 21.68
N ARG A 901 7.94 20.63 20.81
CA ARG A 901 8.76 20.25 19.66
C ARG A 901 8.90 21.39 18.66
N LEU A 902 7.80 22.09 18.37
CA LEU A 902 7.75 23.26 17.49
C LEU A 902 8.01 24.57 18.22
N ASN A 903 8.07 24.54 19.56
CA ASN A 903 8.10 25.73 20.43
C ASN A 903 6.88 26.63 20.22
N GLU A 904 5.69 26.04 20.01
CA GLU A 904 4.44 26.75 19.71
C GLU A 904 3.39 26.46 20.79
N VAL A 905 2.61 27.51 21.13
CA VAL A 905 1.42 27.45 21.98
C VAL A 905 0.25 27.98 21.19
N TYR A 906 -0.84 27.26 21.18
CA TYR A 906 -2.11 27.65 20.59
C TYR A 906 -3.09 27.88 21.74
N SER A 907 -3.72 29.03 21.80
CA SER A 907 -4.69 29.35 22.86
C SER A 907 -5.90 30.09 22.33
N ILE A 908 -7.05 29.89 22.97
CA ILE A 908 -8.29 30.61 22.69
C ILE A 908 -9.03 30.91 23.99
N SER A 909 -9.59 32.07 24.09
CA SER A 909 -10.51 32.39 25.18
C SER A 909 -11.85 31.68 24.97
N ILE A 910 -12.44 31.17 26.04
CA ILE A 910 -13.77 30.55 26.00
C ILE A 910 -14.83 31.54 25.53
N SER A 911 -14.66 32.83 25.83
CA SER A 911 -15.54 33.90 25.34
C SER A 911 -15.53 34.08 23.82
N ASP A 912 -14.46 33.64 23.17
CA ASP A 912 -14.24 33.82 21.72
C ASP A 912 -14.68 32.58 20.90
N LEU A 913 -15.22 31.55 21.58
CA LEU A 913 -15.75 30.38 20.91
C LEU A 913 -17.01 30.71 20.10
N PRO A 914 -17.21 30.13 18.93
CA PRO A 914 -18.39 30.35 18.10
C PRO A 914 -19.71 30.06 18.85
N LYS A 915 -20.72 30.91 18.66
CA LYS A 915 -22.04 30.68 19.24
C LYS A 915 -22.68 29.40 18.72
N GLY A 916 -23.23 28.59 19.60
CA GLY A 916 -23.85 27.31 19.25
C GLY A 916 -22.89 26.12 19.18
N LEU A 917 -21.58 26.35 19.08
CA LEU A 917 -20.58 25.30 19.04
C LEU A 917 -20.68 24.33 20.23
N LEU A 918 -20.89 24.85 21.42
CA LEU A 918 -20.90 24.06 22.65
C LEU A 918 -22.10 23.11 22.71
N SER A 919 -23.30 23.60 22.34
CA SER A 919 -24.51 22.78 22.30
C SER A 919 -24.37 21.65 21.28
N GLU A 920 -23.71 21.90 20.15
CA GLU A 920 -23.47 20.88 19.12
C GLU A 920 -22.44 19.84 19.61
N ILE A 921 -21.37 20.26 20.27
CA ILE A 921 -20.37 19.35 20.86
C ILE A 921 -21.01 18.50 21.96
N ASP A 922 -21.78 19.11 22.83
CA ASP A 922 -22.45 18.42 23.92
C ASP A 922 -23.40 17.33 23.42
N ALA A 923 -24.28 17.67 22.46
CA ALA A 923 -25.28 16.74 21.95
C ALA A 923 -24.71 15.72 20.95
N VAL A 924 -23.92 16.18 19.97
CA VAL A 924 -23.48 15.34 18.84
C VAL A 924 -22.17 14.61 19.13
N VAL A 925 -21.22 15.28 19.80
CA VAL A 925 -19.88 14.72 20.01
C VAL A 925 -19.78 13.92 21.30
N ILE A 926 -20.31 14.46 22.40
CA ILE A 926 -20.16 13.85 23.72
C ILE A 926 -21.39 13.04 24.13
N GLY A 927 -22.60 13.45 23.69
CA GLY A 927 -23.86 12.74 23.99
C GLY A 927 -24.46 13.13 25.34
N TYR A 928 -24.36 14.41 25.74
CA TYR A 928 -25.18 14.95 26.84
C TYR A 928 -26.59 15.20 26.33
N ASP A 929 -27.58 14.77 27.11
CA ASP A 929 -28.98 15.16 26.87
C ASP A 929 -29.13 16.68 27.07
N GLY A 930 -29.71 17.36 26.07
CA GLY A 930 -29.87 18.80 26.03
C GLY A 930 -30.88 19.34 27.05
#